data_3a8a6f32efde2460ce0cf4ef9d9ee4e3
#
_entry.id   3a8a6f32efde2460ce0cf4ef9d9ee4e3
#
_cell.length_a   1.000
_cell.length_b   1.000
_cell.length_c   1.000
_cell.angle_alpha   90.00
_cell.angle_beta   90.00
_cell.angle_gamma   90.00
#
_symmetry.space_group_name_H-M   'P 1'
#
loop_
_entity.id
_entity.type
_entity.pdbx_description
1 polymer ?
#
loop_
_entity_poly.entity_id
_entity_poly.type
_entity_poly.pdbx_seq_one_letter_code
_entity_poly.pdbx_strand_id
1 'polypeptide(L)'
;MGRAPWRPARNSGTIPAMRRTGPTRRALLLAAALTPALASPAFADGDPYDTLRRRWLDIALGTGCDPDAEPYASRLAQLGSLAAEFNRTMAPAPDSLWPGHPFDPPSGITYSYGRLWTMAQAHRRPGTGRTGDPALLDAVLRGLDHLSARVYNPSTSRYGNWWEWQIGSPRLLMDITAALYDHLGAARVASACAAVDHFVPDAMLTDYSGTSTGANRVDLARSVLLRGILGRDGAKISLARDALSPVFPYVTRGDGLYADGSFVQHTWVAYSGTYGQVLLDGLGRLFALLAGSPWEVTDPARQNVLDAVEHAFAPLIHDGLVMDGVNGRAVSRGYLSGDDLHLMRSDHFHGQALIAAVALLAGGAGEERRERWYGLVKGWIQRDTVTPVLTSDQLDVADLARLHAVAASPAPPLAEPLGHRLFPAMDRAVHRGPRFTAALSMASDRIAHYECGNGENPRGWHTGSGMLYWWPKGSSDQYTDWFWPTVDWYRLPGTTVSTKRLADRAGGEWGAPRPDVRWVGGTTDGTYAAVGQHLKGLGSTLEARKSWFFLDDAVVCLGAGISCADGVPVETVVDNRNLGEGGAQAFTQDVVHGRRWAHLEGHGGWLLPDGGELRSLREDRTGAWSDINTGSTGERRTRRWQTLWLDHGTDPVDAGYVYVLLPGASRTETLARAADRLWLCVLANDTVRQAVAVPRLGLRAANFWRAGTVGDLTVSAGASVLVVRRGGTATLHISEPPRTGVPLEIVWDRPVREVIRAGEGVEVRSADSRLSLRVTPGMACADHVCEVTLR
;
A
#
# COMPACT_ATOMS: atom_id res chain seq x y z
N MET A 1 -28.56 -44.26 32.27
CA MET A 1 -29.68 -43.82 31.45
C MET A 1 -29.10 -43.22 30.17
N GLY A 2 -29.23 -43.97 29.07
CA GLY A 2 -28.54 -43.71 27.84
C GLY A 2 -29.14 -42.59 26.99
N ARG A 3 -28.30 -41.95 26.20
CA ARG A 3 -28.72 -41.23 25.02
C ARG A 3 -28.01 -41.82 23.80
N ALA A 4 -28.80 -42.24 22.84
CA ALA A 4 -28.40 -42.81 21.59
C ALA A 4 -27.89 -41.70 20.60
N PRO A 5 -27.03 -42.01 19.63
CA PRO A 5 -26.51 -41.07 18.67
C PRO A 5 -27.46 -40.86 17.48
N TRP A 6 -27.57 -39.63 17.05
CA TRP A 6 -28.35 -39.20 15.89
C TRP A 6 -27.64 -39.53 14.59
N ARG A 7 -28.32 -40.23 13.65
CA ARG A 7 -27.84 -40.52 12.29
C ARG A 7 -28.51 -39.52 11.31
N PRO A 8 -27.82 -38.94 10.32
CA PRO A 8 -28.50 -38.19 9.29
C PRO A 8 -29.07 -39.11 8.20
N ALA A 9 -30.31 -38.81 7.81
CA ALA A 9 -31.00 -39.45 6.70
C ALA A 9 -30.46 -38.99 5.34
N ARG A 10 -30.20 -39.96 4.47
CA ARG A 10 -29.95 -39.71 3.03
C ARG A 10 -31.28 -39.46 2.34
N ASN A 11 -31.41 -38.30 1.72
CA ASN A 11 -32.45 -38.03 0.72
C ASN A 11 -31.80 -37.96 -0.66
N SER A 12 -32.11 -38.93 -1.48
CA SER A 12 -31.86 -38.97 -2.92
C SER A 12 -33.00 -38.21 -3.61
N GLY A 13 -32.75 -36.97 -3.99
CA GLY A 13 -33.64 -36.18 -4.82
C GLY A 13 -32.93 -35.79 -6.13
N THR A 14 -33.43 -36.37 -7.21
CA THR A 14 -33.07 -36.06 -8.61
C THR A 14 -33.33 -34.60 -8.93
N ILE A 15 -32.31 -33.90 -9.42
CA ILE A 15 -32.38 -32.52 -9.90
C ILE A 15 -32.90 -32.53 -11.35
N PRO A 16 -33.97 -31.84 -11.70
CA PRO A 16 -34.37 -31.67 -13.10
C PRO A 16 -33.46 -30.65 -13.79
N ALA A 17 -33.04 -30.97 -15.01
CA ALA A 17 -32.26 -30.09 -15.88
C ALA A 17 -32.97 -28.78 -16.17
N MET A 18 -32.40 -27.66 -15.67
CA MET A 18 -32.84 -26.32 -16.09
C MET A 18 -32.41 -26.02 -17.53
N ARG A 19 -33.36 -25.80 -18.36
CA ARG A 19 -33.20 -25.26 -19.73
C ARG A 19 -32.53 -23.87 -19.62
N ARG A 20 -31.44 -23.67 -20.34
CA ARG A 20 -30.82 -22.36 -20.56
C ARG A 20 -31.82 -21.53 -21.41
N THR A 21 -32.46 -20.55 -20.78
CA THR A 21 -33.12 -19.45 -21.49
C THR A 21 -32.09 -18.31 -21.64
N GLY A 22 -31.77 -17.98 -22.88
CA GLY A 22 -30.93 -16.82 -23.20
C GLY A 22 -31.60 -15.51 -22.80
N PRO A 23 -30.81 -14.43 -22.58
CA PRO A 23 -31.33 -13.14 -22.13
C PRO A 23 -32.33 -12.58 -23.15
N THR A 24 -33.47 -12.15 -22.65
CA THR A 24 -34.52 -11.54 -23.47
C THR A 24 -34.06 -10.16 -24.00
N ARG A 25 -34.53 -9.77 -25.18
CA ARG A 25 -34.18 -8.47 -25.83
C ARG A 25 -34.43 -7.22 -24.94
N ARG A 26 -35.17 -7.32 -23.84
CA ARG A 26 -35.35 -6.24 -22.86
C ARG A 26 -34.14 -6.03 -21.96
N ALA A 27 -33.38 -7.06 -21.64
CA ALA A 27 -32.17 -6.93 -20.85
C ALA A 27 -31.01 -6.28 -21.65
N LEU A 28 -30.99 -6.47 -22.99
CA LEU A 28 -30.00 -5.84 -23.87
C LEU A 28 -30.26 -4.34 -24.10
N LEU A 29 -31.51 -3.87 -23.99
CA LEU A 29 -31.82 -2.44 -24.11
C LEU A 29 -31.55 -1.64 -22.82
N LEU A 30 -31.54 -2.27 -21.65
CA LEU A 30 -31.16 -1.62 -20.39
C LEU A 30 -29.65 -1.52 -20.23
N ALA A 31 -28.88 -2.46 -20.77
CA ALA A 31 -27.41 -2.41 -20.72
C ALA A 31 -26.79 -1.34 -21.64
N ALA A 32 -27.52 -0.89 -22.68
CA ALA A 32 -27.07 0.18 -23.59
C ALA A 32 -27.31 1.61 -23.05
N ALA A 33 -28.07 1.76 -21.94
CA ALA A 33 -28.42 3.08 -21.38
C ALA A 33 -27.57 3.45 -20.14
N LEU A 34 -26.61 2.60 -19.70
CA LEU A 34 -25.81 2.78 -18.48
C LEU A 34 -24.32 2.98 -18.77
N THR A 35 -23.96 3.62 -19.86
CA THR A 35 -22.73 4.36 -19.94
C THR A 35 -23.05 5.85 -19.72
N PRO A 36 -23.03 6.37 -18.48
CA PRO A 36 -22.71 7.76 -18.34
C PRO A 36 -21.21 7.84 -18.63
N ALA A 37 -20.85 8.01 -19.92
CA ALA A 37 -19.72 8.88 -20.17
C ALA A 37 -19.96 10.06 -19.24
N LEU A 38 -18.98 10.43 -18.40
CA LEU A 38 -18.86 11.77 -17.86
C LEU A 38 -18.60 12.70 -19.07
N ALA A 39 -19.56 12.76 -20.00
CA ALA A 39 -19.65 13.85 -20.94
C ALA A 39 -19.95 15.05 -20.05
N SER A 40 -18.94 15.87 -19.84
CA SER A 40 -19.06 17.11 -19.10
C SER A 40 -20.27 17.87 -19.64
N PRO A 41 -21.33 18.12 -18.84
CA PRO A 41 -22.39 19.00 -19.29
C PRO A 41 -21.72 20.32 -19.65
N ALA A 42 -22.00 20.83 -20.82
CA ALA A 42 -21.44 22.08 -21.28
C ALA A 42 -21.76 23.19 -20.25
N PHE A 43 -20.75 23.92 -19.81
CA PHE A 43 -20.88 25.09 -18.93
C PHE A 43 -21.54 26.29 -19.66
N ALA A 44 -22.09 26.08 -20.87
CA ALA A 44 -22.46 27.14 -21.80
C ALA A 44 -23.60 28.02 -21.33
N ASP A 45 -24.59 27.52 -20.52
CA ASP A 45 -25.80 28.28 -20.18
C ASP A 45 -26.25 28.23 -18.71
N GLY A 46 -25.40 27.80 -17.77
CA GLY A 46 -25.72 27.67 -16.35
C GLY A 46 -24.76 28.40 -15.45
N ASP A 47 -25.18 28.67 -14.21
CA ASP A 47 -24.31 29.15 -13.15
C ASP A 47 -23.19 28.15 -12.88
N PRO A 48 -21.91 28.51 -13.08
CA PRO A 48 -20.81 27.59 -12.96
C PRO A 48 -20.62 27.04 -11.53
N TYR A 49 -20.97 27.82 -10.50
CA TYR A 49 -20.87 27.36 -9.10
C TYR A 49 -21.91 26.29 -8.78
N ASP A 50 -23.16 26.48 -9.21
CA ASP A 50 -24.19 25.44 -9.01
C ASP A 50 -23.92 24.20 -9.84
N THR A 51 -23.32 24.35 -11.02
CA THR A 51 -22.90 23.22 -11.85
C THR A 51 -21.79 22.42 -11.15
N LEU A 52 -20.78 23.08 -10.61
CA LEU A 52 -19.71 22.42 -9.85
C LEU A 52 -20.24 21.78 -8.55
N ARG A 53 -21.14 22.48 -7.81
CA ARG A 53 -21.78 21.90 -6.61
C ARG A 53 -22.54 20.63 -6.92
N ARG A 54 -23.35 20.60 -7.98
CA ARG A 54 -24.07 19.40 -8.40
C ARG A 54 -23.11 18.28 -8.81
N ARG A 55 -22.09 18.59 -9.61
CA ARG A 55 -21.06 17.61 -10.00
C ARG A 55 -20.32 17.05 -8.78
N TRP A 56 -20.03 17.89 -7.77
CA TRP A 56 -19.45 17.39 -6.51
C TRP A 56 -20.38 16.38 -5.83
N LEU A 57 -21.66 16.65 -5.78
CA LEU A 57 -22.64 15.72 -5.19
C LEU A 57 -22.72 14.41 -5.98
N ASP A 58 -22.64 14.46 -7.30
CA ASP A 58 -22.58 13.25 -8.14
C ASP A 58 -21.32 12.41 -7.82
N ILE A 59 -20.19 13.05 -7.58
CA ILE A 59 -18.92 12.39 -7.20
C ILE A 59 -19.02 11.81 -5.77
N ALA A 60 -19.54 12.58 -4.83
CA ALA A 60 -19.52 12.25 -3.39
C ALA A 60 -20.65 11.29 -2.99
N LEU A 61 -21.82 11.42 -3.60
CA LEU A 61 -22.98 10.58 -3.28
C LEU A 61 -23.16 9.42 -4.26
N GLY A 62 -22.60 9.54 -5.46
CA GLY A 62 -22.77 8.58 -6.55
C GLY A 62 -24.08 8.78 -7.31
N THR A 63 -24.05 8.37 -8.55
CA THR A 63 -25.20 8.36 -9.47
C THR A 63 -25.28 7.00 -10.15
N GLY A 64 -26.47 6.67 -10.68
CA GLY A 64 -26.67 5.48 -11.51
C GLY A 64 -26.77 4.16 -10.73
N CYS A 65 -26.87 4.17 -9.41
CA CYS A 65 -27.26 3.00 -8.64
C CYS A 65 -28.78 2.91 -8.50
N ASP A 66 -29.29 1.69 -8.61
CA ASP A 66 -30.70 1.39 -8.28
C ASP A 66 -30.81 1.22 -6.76
N PRO A 67 -31.52 2.12 -6.04
CA PRO A 67 -31.59 2.06 -4.58
C PRO A 67 -32.31 0.82 -4.04
N ASP A 68 -33.08 0.14 -4.88
CA ASP A 68 -33.84 -1.06 -4.52
C ASP A 68 -33.09 -2.36 -4.86
N ALA A 69 -31.94 -2.25 -5.57
CA ALA A 69 -31.10 -3.39 -5.93
C ALA A 69 -29.96 -3.62 -4.93
N GLU A 70 -29.62 -4.89 -4.67
CA GLU A 70 -28.41 -5.22 -3.90
C GLU A 70 -27.13 -4.98 -4.74
N PRO A 71 -26.05 -4.54 -4.08
CA PRO A 71 -25.84 -4.33 -2.64
C PRO A 71 -26.28 -2.95 -2.14
N TYR A 72 -26.84 -2.09 -2.99
CA TYR A 72 -27.16 -0.71 -2.63
C TYR A 72 -28.31 -0.63 -1.63
N ALA A 73 -29.36 -1.45 -1.80
CA ALA A 73 -30.52 -1.46 -0.91
C ALA A 73 -30.11 -1.67 0.55
N SER A 74 -29.31 -2.69 0.82
CA SER A 74 -28.80 -2.97 2.18
C SER A 74 -27.92 -1.85 2.71
N ARG A 75 -27.03 -1.28 1.87
CA ARG A 75 -26.12 -0.18 2.26
C ARG A 75 -26.87 1.11 2.57
N LEU A 76 -27.87 1.45 1.77
CA LEU A 76 -28.70 2.63 1.98
C LEU A 76 -29.60 2.48 3.20
N ALA A 77 -30.16 1.29 3.42
CA ALA A 77 -30.93 1.00 4.64
C ALA A 77 -30.05 1.11 5.91
N GLN A 78 -28.82 0.61 5.87
CA GLN A 78 -27.85 0.76 6.95
C GLN A 78 -27.54 2.23 7.22
N LEU A 79 -27.26 3.02 6.17
CA LEU A 79 -27.03 4.47 6.26
C LEU A 79 -28.22 5.18 6.93
N GLY A 80 -29.44 4.84 6.53
CA GLY A 80 -30.67 5.39 7.13
C GLY A 80 -30.85 5.01 8.59
N SER A 81 -30.49 3.78 8.97
CA SER A 81 -30.53 3.29 10.35
C SER A 81 -29.52 4.02 11.24
N LEU A 82 -28.28 4.19 10.77
CA LEU A 82 -27.26 4.97 11.47
C LEU A 82 -27.67 6.43 11.63
N ALA A 83 -28.21 7.05 10.58
CA ALA A 83 -28.70 8.43 10.65
C ALA A 83 -29.82 8.59 11.69
N ALA A 84 -30.73 7.63 11.78
CA ALA A 84 -31.79 7.61 12.80
C ALA A 84 -31.20 7.48 14.20
N GLU A 85 -30.20 6.62 14.39
CA GLU A 85 -29.51 6.43 15.67
C GLU A 85 -28.77 7.70 16.08
N PHE A 86 -28.04 8.33 15.15
CA PHE A 86 -27.35 9.58 15.43
C PHE A 86 -28.32 10.71 15.77
N ASN A 87 -29.45 10.82 15.08
CA ASN A 87 -30.49 11.78 15.42
C ASN A 87 -31.05 11.54 16.83
N ARG A 88 -31.33 10.28 17.18
CA ARG A 88 -31.87 9.88 18.49
C ARG A 88 -30.89 10.14 19.64
N THR A 89 -29.59 9.95 19.40
CA THR A 89 -28.54 10.07 20.43
C THR A 89 -27.89 11.45 20.48
N MET A 90 -28.20 12.35 19.55
CA MET A 90 -27.68 13.72 19.55
C MET A 90 -28.21 14.47 20.81
N ALA A 91 -27.27 14.91 21.63
CA ALA A 91 -27.56 15.62 22.89
C ALA A 91 -26.56 16.78 23.06
N PRO A 92 -26.84 17.95 22.45
CA PRO A 92 -25.93 19.09 22.49
C PRO A 92 -25.65 19.54 23.91
N ALA A 93 -24.37 19.64 24.27
CA ALA A 93 -23.85 20.15 25.51
C ALA A 93 -22.78 21.23 25.21
N PRO A 94 -22.35 22.04 26.18
CA PRO A 94 -21.38 23.09 25.95
C PRO A 94 -20.07 22.64 25.28
N ASP A 95 -19.66 21.38 25.51
CA ASP A 95 -18.40 20.78 25.13
C ASP A 95 -18.56 19.57 24.20
N SER A 96 -19.77 19.25 23.74
CA SER A 96 -20.01 18.11 22.86
C SER A 96 -21.31 18.27 22.06
N LEU A 97 -21.43 17.55 20.96
CA LEU A 97 -22.70 17.37 20.24
C LEU A 97 -23.30 15.97 20.51
N TRP A 98 -22.45 14.99 20.77
CA TRP A 98 -22.80 13.65 21.29
C TRP A 98 -22.00 13.37 22.56
N PRO A 99 -22.59 12.82 23.60
CA PRO A 99 -21.93 12.64 24.91
C PRO A 99 -20.63 11.82 24.86
N GLY A 100 -20.52 10.89 23.92
CA GLY A 100 -19.31 10.07 23.74
C GLY A 100 -18.18 10.74 22.97
N HIS A 101 -18.40 11.96 22.47
CA HIS A 101 -17.45 12.66 21.60
C HIS A 101 -17.28 14.12 22.02
N PRO A 102 -16.60 14.37 23.14
CA PRO A 102 -16.31 15.74 23.58
C PRO A 102 -15.40 16.46 22.57
N PHE A 103 -15.48 17.79 22.52
CA PHE A 103 -14.67 18.59 21.61
C PHE A 103 -13.18 18.60 21.96
N ASP A 104 -12.82 18.24 23.19
CA ASP A 104 -11.44 17.96 23.60
C ASP A 104 -11.32 16.47 24.01
N PRO A 105 -10.58 15.68 23.27
CA PRO A 105 -9.70 16.01 22.13
C PRO A 105 -10.49 16.40 20.85
N PRO A 106 -9.85 17.19 19.93
CA PRO A 106 -10.55 17.77 18.77
C PRO A 106 -11.07 16.74 17.76
N SER A 107 -10.72 15.46 17.90
CA SER A 107 -11.33 14.36 17.14
C SER A 107 -12.85 14.29 17.37
N GLY A 108 -13.36 14.69 18.53
CA GLY A 108 -14.81 14.76 18.79
C GLY A 108 -15.53 15.77 17.88
N ILE A 109 -14.86 16.83 17.42
CA ILE A 109 -15.38 17.78 16.43
C ILE A 109 -15.56 17.08 15.09
N THR A 110 -14.52 16.38 14.63
CA THR A 110 -14.55 15.63 13.36
C THR A 110 -15.57 14.51 13.39
N TYR A 111 -15.67 13.74 14.47
CA TYR A 111 -16.72 12.74 14.67
C TYR A 111 -18.13 13.36 14.63
N SER A 112 -18.31 14.51 15.21
CA SER A 112 -19.60 15.21 15.17
C SER A 112 -19.98 15.60 13.73
N TYR A 113 -19.06 16.17 12.96
CA TYR A 113 -19.29 16.44 11.54
C TYR A 113 -19.49 15.15 10.73
N GLY A 114 -18.79 14.06 11.03
CA GLY A 114 -18.97 12.76 10.39
C GLY A 114 -20.38 12.21 10.55
N ARG A 115 -20.94 12.28 11.76
CA ARG A 115 -22.32 11.89 12.05
C ARG A 115 -23.32 12.81 11.36
N LEU A 116 -23.11 14.12 11.37
CA LEU A 116 -23.95 15.06 10.62
C LEU A 116 -23.89 14.79 9.12
N TRP A 117 -22.73 14.40 8.57
CA TRP A 117 -22.60 14.00 7.17
C TRP A 117 -23.41 12.74 6.86
N THR A 118 -23.37 11.73 7.73
CA THR A 118 -24.21 10.52 7.63
C THR A 118 -25.69 10.87 7.59
N MET A 119 -26.14 11.76 8.47
CA MET A 119 -27.51 12.24 8.53
C MET A 119 -27.89 13.05 7.27
N ALA A 120 -27.03 13.91 6.77
CA ALA A 120 -27.23 14.69 5.55
C ALA A 120 -27.30 13.78 4.30
N GLN A 121 -26.45 12.76 4.21
CA GLN A 121 -26.52 11.74 3.16
C GLN A 121 -27.86 11.00 3.18
N ALA A 122 -28.30 10.54 4.36
CA ALA A 122 -29.56 9.82 4.53
C ALA A 122 -30.77 10.66 4.14
N HIS A 123 -30.74 11.96 4.42
CA HIS A 123 -31.79 12.90 3.99
C HIS A 123 -31.81 13.10 2.47
N ARG A 124 -30.65 13.09 1.81
CA ARG A 124 -30.51 13.37 0.36
C ARG A 124 -30.73 12.15 -0.53
N ARG A 125 -30.39 10.95 -0.07
CA ARG A 125 -30.33 9.74 -0.90
C ARG A 125 -31.65 8.97 -0.87
N PRO A 126 -32.19 8.52 -2.04
CA PRO A 126 -33.27 7.55 -2.07
C PRO A 126 -32.84 6.21 -1.46
N GLY A 127 -33.79 5.41 -1.02
CA GLY A 127 -33.55 4.07 -0.46
C GLY A 127 -33.11 4.04 1.02
N THR A 128 -32.84 5.18 1.67
CA THR A 128 -32.41 5.23 3.07
C THR A 128 -33.59 5.13 4.06
N GLY A 129 -34.84 5.27 3.60
CA GLY A 129 -36.00 5.42 4.46
C GLY A 129 -36.04 6.74 5.24
N ARG A 130 -35.13 7.67 4.95
CA ARG A 130 -34.99 9.00 5.55
C ARG A 130 -34.95 10.12 4.53
N THR A 131 -35.17 9.81 3.26
CA THR A 131 -35.12 10.77 2.16
C THR A 131 -36.16 11.87 2.38
N GLY A 132 -35.72 13.13 2.41
CA GLY A 132 -36.60 14.28 2.63
C GLY A 132 -37.18 14.39 4.04
N ASP A 133 -36.72 13.60 5.02
CA ASP A 133 -37.20 13.65 6.41
C ASP A 133 -36.92 15.03 7.03
N PRO A 134 -37.98 15.83 7.34
CA PRO A 134 -37.79 17.20 7.83
C PRO A 134 -37.24 17.23 9.27
N ALA A 135 -37.51 16.21 10.09
CA ALA A 135 -36.99 16.14 11.46
C ALA A 135 -35.48 15.84 11.43
N LEU A 136 -35.04 15.00 10.50
CA LEU A 136 -33.62 14.73 10.32
C LEU A 136 -32.89 15.95 9.80
N LEU A 137 -33.45 16.67 8.82
CA LEU A 137 -32.89 17.93 8.32
C LEU A 137 -32.74 18.95 9.44
N ASP A 138 -33.80 19.18 10.23
CA ASP A 138 -33.79 20.14 11.33
C ASP A 138 -32.72 19.77 12.38
N ALA A 139 -32.54 18.47 12.68
CA ALA A 139 -31.49 18.02 13.57
C ALA A 139 -30.08 18.33 13.02
N VAL A 140 -29.83 18.11 11.72
CA VAL A 140 -28.54 18.48 11.10
C VAL A 140 -28.29 19.99 11.19
N LEU A 141 -29.31 20.80 10.90
CA LEU A 141 -29.20 22.26 10.97
C LEU A 141 -28.87 22.73 12.40
N ARG A 142 -29.56 22.19 13.42
CA ARG A 142 -29.24 22.48 14.84
C ARG A 142 -27.82 22.02 15.20
N GLY A 143 -27.37 20.86 14.72
CA GLY A 143 -26.00 20.38 14.96
C GLY A 143 -24.94 21.30 14.36
N LEU A 144 -25.15 21.77 13.12
CA LEU A 144 -24.26 22.76 12.47
C LEU A 144 -24.21 24.07 13.24
N ASP A 145 -25.37 24.61 13.66
CA ASP A 145 -25.47 25.84 14.44
C ASP A 145 -24.73 25.68 15.79
N HIS A 146 -24.86 24.51 16.45
CA HIS A 146 -24.19 24.23 17.71
C HIS A 146 -22.67 24.19 17.54
N LEU A 147 -22.12 23.44 16.55
CA LEU A 147 -20.68 23.38 16.29
C LEU A 147 -20.11 24.74 15.91
N SER A 148 -20.83 25.50 15.09
CA SER A 148 -20.42 26.86 14.72
C SER A 148 -20.42 27.80 15.93
N ALA A 149 -21.42 27.73 16.81
CA ALA A 149 -21.49 28.59 17.98
C ALA A 149 -20.47 28.24 19.07
N ARG A 150 -20.12 26.94 19.21
CA ARG A 150 -19.37 26.47 20.38
C ARG A 150 -17.88 26.26 20.11
N VAL A 151 -17.50 25.78 18.92
CA VAL A 151 -16.12 25.29 18.72
C VAL A 151 -15.54 25.56 17.34
N TYR A 152 -16.28 25.34 16.25
CA TYR A 152 -15.69 25.44 14.91
C TYR A 152 -16.06 26.75 14.21
N ASN A 153 -15.42 27.84 14.62
CA ASN A 153 -15.68 29.19 14.16
C ASN A 153 -14.42 30.08 14.23
N PRO A 154 -14.40 31.27 13.59
CA PRO A 154 -13.22 32.13 13.54
C PRO A 154 -12.73 32.67 14.89
N SER A 155 -13.51 32.60 15.97
CA SER A 155 -13.07 33.04 17.31
C SER A 155 -12.34 31.94 18.10
N THR A 156 -12.31 30.72 17.61
CA THR A 156 -11.68 29.56 18.28
C THR A 156 -10.23 29.38 17.83
N SER A 157 -9.31 29.27 18.78
CA SER A 157 -7.93 28.87 18.53
C SER A 157 -7.81 27.34 18.48
N ARG A 158 -6.95 26.82 17.58
CA ARG A 158 -6.68 25.38 17.49
C ARG A 158 -6.01 24.85 18.75
N TYR A 159 -6.35 23.63 19.12
CA TYR A 159 -5.68 22.83 20.17
C TYR A 159 -5.57 21.37 19.72
N GLY A 160 -4.70 20.60 20.37
CA GLY A 160 -4.51 19.17 20.07
C GLY A 160 -4.05 18.91 18.63
N ASN A 161 -4.64 17.89 18.00
CA ASN A 161 -4.23 17.48 16.67
C ASN A 161 -4.69 18.46 15.58
N TRP A 162 -3.73 19.04 14.86
CA TRP A 162 -3.96 20.01 13.77
C TRP A 162 -4.84 19.45 12.64
N TRP A 163 -4.76 18.14 12.37
CA TRP A 163 -5.47 17.47 11.27
C TRP A 163 -6.99 17.62 11.40
N GLU A 164 -7.50 17.53 12.63
CA GLU A 164 -8.94 17.67 12.92
C GLU A 164 -9.48 19.04 12.51
N TRP A 165 -8.68 20.07 12.67
CA TRP A 165 -9.06 21.45 12.37
C TRP A 165 -8.92 21.81 10.90
N GLN A 166 -7.88 21.29 10.23
CA GLN A 166 -7.46 21.74 8.91
C GLN A 166 -7.84 20.77 7.79
N ILE A 167 -8.10 19.49 8.10
CA ILE A 167 -8.46 18.47 7.11
C ILE A 167 -9.77 17.79 7.47
N GLY A 168 -9.88 17.14 8.62
CA GLY A 168 -11.02 16.30 8.98
C GLY A 168 -12.33 17.07 8.99
N SER A 169 -12.42 18.07 9.86
CA SER A 169 -13.64 18.86 10.04
C SER A 169 -14.02 19.70 8.82
N PRO A 170 -13.11 20.47 8.16
CA PRO A 170 -13.50 21.33 7.04
C PRO A 170 -13.96 20.53 5.81
N ARG A 171 -13.39 19.34 5.55
CA ARG A 171 -13.85 18.46 4.46
C ARG A 171 -15.31 18.08 4.66
N LEU A 172 -15.64 17.58 5.85
CA LEU A 172 -17.01 17.14 6.20
C LEU A 172 -17.99 18.33 6.24
N LEU A 173 -17.59 19.48 6.79
CA LEU A 173 -18.41 20.69 6.80
C LEU A 173 -18.76 21.12 5.36
N MET A 174 -17.81 21.11 4.44
CA MET A 174 -18.05 21.47 3.04
C MET A 174 -18.92 20.45 2.32
N ASP A 175 -18.75 19.16 2.58
CA ASP A 175 -19.62 18.10 2.03
C ASP A 175 -21.06 18.25 2.51
N ILE A 176 -21.30 18.50 3.80
CA ILE A 176 -22.63 18.78 4.36
C ILE A 176 -23.23 20.05 3.75
N THR A 177 -22.42 21.12 3.67
CA THR A 177 -22.86 22.40 3.10
C THR A 177 -23.26 22.24 1.63
N ALA A 178 -22.50 21.47 0.85
CA ALA A 178 -22.84 21.17 -0.55
C ALA A 178 -24.16 20.39 -0.67
N ALA A 179 -24.33 19.36 0.20
CA ALA A 179 -25.51 18.51 0.17
C ALA A 179 -26.79 19.22 0.58
N LEU A 180 -26.72 20.11 1.54
CA LEU A 180 -27.89 20.82 2.10
C LEU A 180 -27.95 22.28 1.70
N TYR A 181 -27.22 22.72 0.67
CA TYR A 181 -27.08 24.11 0.24
C TYR A 181 -28.43 24.85 0.14
N ASP A 182 -29.40 24.20 -0.46
CA ASP A 182 -30.73 24.78 -0.71
C ASP A 182 -31.56 24.95 0.60
N HIS A 183 -31.13 24.35 1.71
CA HIS A 183 -31.78 24.39 3.02
C HIS A 183 -31.05 25.25 4.06
N LEU A 184 -29.78 25.63 3.79
CA LEU A 184 -28.94 26.32 4.79
C LEU A 184 -29.24 27.81 4.91
N GLY A 185 -29.61 28.45 3.79
CA GLY A 185 -29.68 29.92 3.71
C GLY A 185 -28.30 30.60 3.73
N ALA A 186 -28.27 31.86 3.32
CA ALA A 186 -27.00 32.59 3.13
C ALA A 186 -26.15 32.71 4.40
N ALA A 187 -26.76 32.87 5.56
CA ALA A 187 -26.05 33.05 6.83
C ALA A 187 -25.24 31.82 7.23
N ARG A 188 -25.81 30.61 7.15
CA ARG A 188 -25.09 29.38 7.50
C ARG A 188 -23.99 29.07 6.50
N VAL A 189 -24.23 29.29 5.18
CA VAL A 189 -23.21 29.14 4.16
C VAL A 189 -22.04 30.07 4.42
N ALA A 190 -22.30 31.34 4.73
CA ALA A 190 -21.27 32.33 5.05
C ALA A 190 -20.48 31.94 6.31
N SER A 191 -21.16 31.46 7.36
CA SER A 191 -20.51 30.99 8.60
C SER A 191 -19.60 29.79 8.32
N ALA A 192 -20.06 28.80 7.54
CA ALA A 192 -19.25 27.64 7.17
C ALA A 192 -18.01 28.04 6.35
N CYS A 193 -18.17 28.97 5.38
CA CYS A 193 -17.05 29.50 4.61
C CYS A 193 -16.04 30.24 5.51
N ALA A 194 -16.50 31.09 6.44
CA ALA A 194 -15.64 31.83 7.34
C ALA A 194 -14.85 30.92 8.30
N ALA A 195 -15.45 29.82 8.74
CA ALA A 195 -14.75 28.81 9.54
C ALA A 195 -13.62 28.11 8.74
N VAL A 196 -13.87 27.75 7.48
CA VAL A 196 -12.83 27.18 6.62
C VAL A 196 -11.72 28.20 6.35
N ASP A 197 -12.04 29.45 6.04
CA ASP A 197 -11.04 30.49 5.82
C ASP A 197 -10.16 30.75 7.05
N HIS A 198 -10.71 30.59 8.26
CA HIS A 198 -9.96 30.72 9.51
C HIS A 198 -8.99 29.55 9.75
N PHE A 199 -9.45 28.30 9.62
CA PHE A 199 -8.64 27.14 9.94
C PHE A 199 -7.74 26.67 8.78
N VAL A 200 -8.11 27.01 7.55
CA VAL A 200 -7.33 26.72 6.32
C VAL A 200 -7.11 28.03 5.56
N PRO A 201 -6.32 28.95 6.12
CA PRO A 201 -6.05 30.23 5.49
C PRO A 201 -5.28 30.06 4.18
N ASP A 202 -5.41 31.04 3.27
CA ASP A 202 -4.79 31.04 1.94
C ASP A 202 -3.29 30.80 1.96
N ALA A 203 -2.59 31.32 2.99
CA ALA A 203 -1.16 31.08 3.18
C ALA A 203 -0.77 29.59 3.24
N MET A 204 -1.66 28.71 3.70
CA MET A 204 -1.41 27.27 3.67
C MET A 204 -1.40 26.70 2.26
N LEU A 205 -1.99 27.38 1.28
CA LEU A 205 -2.04 26.93 -0.11
C LEU A 205 -1.01 27.66 -1.00
N THR A 206 -0.43 28.76 -0.55
CA THR A 206 0.64 29.46 -1.27
C THR A 206 2.01 28.80 -1.05
N ASP A 207 2.30 28.36 0.18
CA ASP A 207 3.57 27.74 0.53
C ASP A 207 3.46 26.22 0.50
N TYR A 208 4.29 25.57 -0.33
CA TYR A 208 4.39 24.10 -0.36
C TYR A 208 5.42 23.64 0.67
N SER A 209 5.02 23.60 1.93
CA SER A 209 5.90 23.30 3.06
C SER A 209 5.14 22.80 4.30
N GLY A 210 5.87 22.28 5.27
CA GLY A 210 5.33 21.82 6.55
C GLY A 210 4.31 20.71 6.37
N THR A 211 3.11 20.90 6.93
CA THR A 211 2.00 19.94 6.81
C THR A 211 1.28 20.02 5.46
N SER A 212 1.53 21.06 4.66
CA SER A 212 0.87 21.30 3.39
C SER A 212 1.68 20.74 2.21
N THR A 213 1.97 19.44 2.24
CA THR A 213 2.73 18.70 1.23
C THR A 213 2.04 17.37 0.88
N GLY A 214 2.34 16.79 -0.27
CA GLY A 214 1.84 15.49 -0.71
C GLY A 214 0.31 15.39 -0.62
N ALA A 215 -0.20 14.33 -0.02
CA ALA A 215 -1.63 14.07 0.13
C ALA A 215 -2.35 15.13 0.99
N ASN A 216 -1.69 15.64 2.03
CA ASN A 216 -2.28 16.69 2.87
C ASN A 216 -2.58 17.97 2.08
N ARG A 217 -1.70 18.34 1.12
CA ARG A 217 -1.94 19.48 0.22
C ARG A 217 -3.24 19.31 -0.56
N VAL A 218 -3.51 18.10 -1.06
CA VAL A 218 -4.71 17.81 -1.84
C VAL A 218 -5.97 17.96 -0.98
N ASP A 219 -5.94 17.44 0.26
CA ASP A 219 -7.06 17.56 1.20
C ASP A 219 -7.35 19.03 1.60
N LEU A 220 -6.31 19.82 1.85
CA LEU A 220 -6.44 21.25 2.13
C LEU A 220 -7.04 21.99 0.92
N ALA A 221 -6.51 21.72 -0.28
CA ALA A 221 -7.01 22.30 -1.52
C ALA A 221 -8.48 21.92 -1.77
N ARG A 222 -8.90 20.66 -1.51
CA ARG A 222 -10.29 20.21 -1.59
C ARG A 222 -11.22 21.08 -0.73
N SER A 223 -10.85 21.33 0.51
CA SER A 223 -11.67 22.11 1.45
C SER A 223 -11.86 23.55 0.97
N VAL A 224 -10.76 24.21 0.53
CA VAL A 224 -10.78 25.60 0.04
C VAL A 224 -11.49 25.70 -1.31
N LEU A 225 -11.35 24.71 -2.19
CA LEU A 225 -12.03 24.66 -3.49
C LEU A 225 -13.56 24.59 -3.30
N LEU A 226 -14.03 23.69 -2.45
CA LEU A 226 -15.46 23.57 -2.12
C LEU A 226 -15.98 24.85 -1.44
N ARG A 227 -15.18 25.45 -0.53
CA ARG A 227 -15.50 26.75 0.05
C ARG A 227 -15.67 27.82 -1.05
N GLY A 228 -14.78 27.82 -2.04
CA GLY A 228 -14.88 28.73 -3.18
C GLY A 228 -16.17 28.52 -4.00
N ILE A 229 -16.54 27.26 -4.26
CA ILE A 229 -17.78 26.91 -4.97
C ILE A 229 -19.01 27.36 -4.18
N LEU A 230 -19.09 27.00 -2.91
CA LEU A 230 -20.25 27.26 -2.05
C LEU A 230 -20.38 28.75 -1.67
N GLY A 231 -19.25 29.45 -1.51
CA GLY A 231 -19.21 30.88 -1.27
C GLY A 231 -19.22 31.71 -2.55
N ARG A 232 -19.32 31.10 -3.76
CA ARG A 232 -19.35 31.73 -5.07
C ARG A 232 -18.14 32.65 -5.32
N ASP A 233 -16.95 32.15 -4.95
CA ASP A 233 -15.68 32.89 -4.99
C ASP A 233 -14.69 32.21 -5.96
N GLY A 234 -14.65 32.70 -7.18
CA GLY A 234 -13.78 32.16 -8.24
C GLY A 234 -12.29 32.31 -7.95
N ALA A 235 -11.88 33.30 -7.16
CA ALA A 235 -10.48 33.47 -6.78
C ALA A 235 -10.04 32.37 -5.83
N LYS A 236 -10.88 31.96 -4.89
CA LYS A 236 -10.64 30.80 -4.00
C LYS A 236 -10.55 29.48 -4.77
N ILE A 237 -11.40 29.29 -5.78
CA ILE A 237 -11.33 28.10 -6.63
C ILE A 237 -10.00 28.10 -7.40
N SER A 238 -9.60 29.24 -7.98
CA SER A 238 -8.31 29.37 -8.67
C SER A 238 -7.13 29.08 -7.75
N LEU A 239 -7.11 29.68 -6.55
CA LEU A 239 -6.07 29.45 -5.54
C LEU A 239 -5.95 27.95 -5.20
N ALA A 240 -7.08 27.29 -4.92
CA ALA A 240 -7.09 25.88 -4.56
C ALA A 240 -6.68 24.95 -5.72
N ARG A 241 -7.08 25.28 -6.96
CA ARG A 241 -6.62 24.58 -8.17
C ARG A 241 -5.09 24.73 -8.35
N ASP A 242 -4.58 25.95 -8.27
CA ASP A 242 -3.16 26.23 -8.49
C ASP A 242 -2.27 25.62 -7.39
N ALA A 243 -2.82 25.48 -6.17
CA ALA A 243 -2.18 24.80 -5.06
C ALA A 243 -1.94 23.30 -5.30
N LEU A 244 -2.55 22.69 -6.32
CA LEU A 244 -2.30 21.30 -6.70
C LEU A 244 -1.03 21.13 -7.53
N SER A 245 -0.62 22.16 -8.29
CA SER A 245 0.52 22.07 -9.21
C SER A 245 1.84 21.61 -8.56
N PRO A 246 2.20 22.04 -7.33
CA PRO A 246 3.41 21.55 -6.68
C PRO A 246 3.41 20.07 -6.30
N VAL A 247 2.24 19.40 -6.32
CA VAL A 247 2.10 17.96 -6.02
C VAL A 247 2.48 17.09 -7.22
N PHE A 248 2.43 17.63 -8.43
CA PHE A 248 2.56 16.85 -9.66
C PHE A 248 3.99 16.50 -10.07
N PRO A 249 5.01 17.39 -9.93
CA PRO A 249 6.38 17.07 -10.27
C PRO A 249 6.94 15.92 -9.41
N TYR A 250 7.81 15.10 -10.01
CA TYR A 250 8.60 14.15 -9.22
C TYR A 250 9.53 14.89 -8.26
N VAL A 251 9.54 14.44 -7.02
CA VAL A 251 10.46 14.94 -5.98
C VAL A 251 11.74 14.09 -5.91
N THR A 252 12.80 14.66 -5.35
CA THR A 252 14.05 13.96 -5.08
C THR A 252 14.30 13.73 -3.58
N ARG A 253 13.46 14.32 -2.74
CA ARG A 253 13.49 14.19 -1.27
C ARG A 253 12.14 14.61 -0.67
N GLY A 254 11.79 14.07 0.49
CA GLY A 254 10.59 14.43 1.24
C GLY A 254 9.32 13.83 0.64
N ASP A 255 8.20 14.49 0.90
CA ASP A 255 6.87 14.01 0.54
C ASP A 255 6.57 14.17 -0.95
N GLY A 256 6.04 13.13 -1.57
CA GLY A 256 5.58 13.17 -2.95
C GLY A 256 5.92 11.92 -3.76
N LEU A 257 5.65 12.02 -5.07
CA LEU A 257 5.97 10.99 -6.06
C LEU A 257 7.43 11.13 -6.52
N TYR A 258 8.11 10.01 -6.67
CA TYR A 258 9.47 9.91 -7.21
C TYR A 258 9.46 9.28 -8.58
N ALA A 259 10.47 9.59 -9.40
CA ALA A 259 10.56 9.08 -10.78
C ALA A 259 10.68 7.54 -10.86
N ASP A 260 11.17 6.88 -9.79
CA ASP A 260 11.26 5.42 -9.70
C ASP A 260 9.92 4.74 -9.36
N GLY A 261 8.84 5.52 -9.13
CA GLY A 261 7.53 5.05 -8.71
C GLY A 261 7.35 4.97 -7.20
N SER A 262 8.34 5.38 -6.41
CA SER A 262 8.18 5.51 -4.96
C SER A 262 7.20 6.64 -4.61
N PHE A 263 6.44 6.46 -3.52
CA PHE A 263 5.69 7.53 -2.88
C PHE A 263 6.03 7.59 -1.40
N VAL A 264 6.51 8.75 -0.97
CA VAL A 264 6.91 9.01 0.42
C VAL A 264 5.98 10.08 1.01
N GLN A 265 5.62 9.90 2.27
CA GLN A 265 4.93 10.90 3.09
C GLN A 265 5.55 10.90 4.49
N HIS A 266 5.34 11.96 5.27
CA HIS A 266 6.05 12.19 6.54
C HIS A 266 7.57 12.13 6.39
N THR A 267 8.06 12.65 5.26
CA THR A 267 9.46 12.80 4.88
C THR A 267 10.24 11.49 4.69
N TRP A 268 9.98 10.45 5.51
CA TRP A 268 10.80 9.25 5.62
C TRP A 268 10.01 7.93 5.59
N VAL A 269 8.72 7.95 5.23
CA VAL A 269 7.88 6.76 5.30
C VAL A 269 7.40 6.37 3.90
N ALA A 270 7.61 5.12 3.51
CA ALA A 270 7.01 4.53 2.32
C ALA A 270 5.49 4.44 2.53
N TYR A 271 4.70 5.21 1.76
CA TYR A 271 3.31 5.45 2.13
C TYR A 271 2.30 5.35 0.97
N SER A 272 2.63 4.58 -0.06
CA SER A 272 1.78 4.43 -1.25
C SER A 272 0.38 3.91 -0.93
N GLY A 273 0.23 3.06 0.09
CA GLY A 273 -1.02 2.35 0.38
C GLY A 273 -2.08 3.19 1.09
N THR A 274 -1.69 4.17 1.92
CA THR A 274 -2.64 5.01 2.67
C THR A 274 -2.57 6.46 2.23
N TYR A 275 -1.50 7.19 2.50
CA TYR A 275 -1.38 8.58 2.01
C TYR A 275 -1.37 8.67 0.48
N GLY A 276 -0.78 7.69 -0.21
CA GLY A 276 -0.84 7.62 -1.68
C GLY A 276 -2.25 7.37 -2.19
N GLN A 277 -3.04 6.54 -1.50
CA GLN A 277 -4.46 6.37 -1.79
C GLN A 277 -5.25 7.67 -1.60
N VAL A 278 -5.02 8.39 -0.49
CA VAL A 278 -5.63 9.71 -0.26
C VAL A 278 -5.25 10.71 -1.34
N LEU A 279 -3.98 10.71 -1.78
CA LEU A 279 -3.52 11.53 -2.90
C LEU A 279 -4.31 11.25 -4.18
N LEU A 280 -4.38 9.97 -4.57
CA LEU A 280 -5.04 9.58 -5.83
C LEU A 280 -6.56 9.82 -5.79
N ASP A 281 -7.23 9.47 -4.69
CA ASP A 281 -8.67 9.71 -4.53
C ASP A 281 -8.97 11.22 -4.57
N GLY A 282 -8.22 12.01 -3.79
CA GLY A 282 -8.39 13.45 -3.75
C GLY A 282 -8.18 14.11 -5.12
N LEU A 283 -7.09 13.79 -5.81
CA LEU A 283 -6.82 14.31 -7.16
C LEU A 283 -7.85 13.82 -8.16
N GLY A 284 -8.26 12.56 -8.10
CA GLY A 284 -9.31 12.01 -8.96
C GLY A 284 -10.62 12.76 -8.82
N ARG A 285 -11.06 13.04 -7.58
CA ARG A 285 -12.26 13.83 -7.30
C ARG A 285 -12.13 15.26 -7.82
N LEU A 286 -11.00 15.92 -7.61
CA LEU A 286 -10.78 17.31 -8.04
C LEU A 286 -10.63 17.43 -9.57
N PHE A 287 -9.97 16.49 -10.22
CA PHE A 287 -9.88 16.45 -11.68
C PHE A 287 -11.28 16.25 -12.30
N ALA A 288 -12.05 15.29 -11.78
CA ALA A 288 -13.40 15.03 -12.24
C ALA A 288 -14.34 16.25 -12.00
N LEU A 289 -14.21 16.90 -10.84
CA LEU A 289 -14.99 18.09 -10.49
C LEU A 289 -14.74 19.24 -11.45
N LEU A 290 -13.49 19.55 -11.74
CA LEU A 290 -13.07 20.73 -12.49
C LEU A 290 -13.02 20.53 -14.01
N ALA A 291 -13.11 19.28 -14.51
CA ALA A 291 -13.02 18.97 -15.93
C ALA A 291 -14.00 19.81 -16.78
N GLY A 292 -13.49 20.45 -17.84
CA GLY A 292 -14.26 21.29 -18.75
C GLY A 292 -14.81 22.57 -18.14
N SER A 293 -14.45 22.93 -16.89
CA SER A 293 -14.83 24.18 -16.24
C SER A 293 -13.81 25.29 -16.53
N PRO A 294 -14.14 26.56 -16.24
CA PRO A 294 -13.15 27.64 -16.30
C PRO A 294 -11.95 27.44 -15.35
N TRP A 295 -12.06 26.53 -14.40
CA TRP A 295 -11.02 26.19 -13.42
C TRP A 295 -10.39 24.82 -13.64
N GLU A 296 -10.49 24.25 -14.83
CA GLU A 296 -9.87 22.97 -15.15
C GLU A 296 -8.38 22.96 -14.82
N VAL A 297 -7.90 21.83 -14.27
CA VAL A 297 -6.47 21.61 -14.01
C VAL A 297 -5.77 21.30 -15.34
N THR A 298 -5.03 22.28 -15.86
CA THR A 298 -4.36 22.19 -17.17
C THR A 298 -2.85 22.02 -17.07
N ASP A 299 -2.29 21.98 -15.84
CA ASP A 299 -0.86 21.79 -15.62
C ASP A 299 -0.40 20.47 -16.28
N PRO A 300 0.57 20.51 -17.24
CA PRO A 300 1.02 19.33 -17.94
C PRO A 300 1.70 18.32 -17.01
N ALA A 301 2.28 18.73 -15.89
CA ALA A 301 2.91 17.82 -14.93
C ALA A 301 1.90 16.90 -14.22
N ARG A 302 0.57 17.18 -14.31
CA ARG A 302 -0.47 16.24 -13.87
C ARG A 302 -0.33 14.86 -14.52
N GLN A 303 0.36 14.77 -15.65
CA GLN A 303 0.65 13.52 -16.34
C GLN A 303 1.42 12.54 -15.45
N ASN A 304 2.31 13.03 -14.60
CA ASN A 304 3.07 12.19 -13.65
C ASN A 304 2.14 11.45 -12.67
N VAL A 305 1.04 12.09 -12.25
CA VAL A 305 0.03 11.45 -11.37
C VAL A 305 -0.72 10.35 -12.13
N LEU A 306 -1.04 10.57 -13.39
CA LEU A 306 -1.70 9.55 -14.22
C LEU A 306 -0.76 8.37 -14.49
N ASP A 307 0.53 8.64 -14.74
CA ASP A 307 1.54 7.59 -14.95
C ASP A 307 1.82 6.81 -13.65
N ALA A 308 1.69 7.46 -12.49
CA ALA A 308 1.89 6.83 -11.19
C ALA A 308 0.90 5.69 -10.92
N VAL A 309 -0.29 5.69 -11.52
CA VAL A 309 -1.25 4.58 -11.36
C VAL A 309 -0.60 3.25 -11.71
N GLU A 310 0.12 3.17 -12.83
CA GLU A 310 0.75 1.94 -13.31
C GLU A 310 2.17 1.74 -12.78
N HIS A 311 2.90 2.85 -12.53
CA HIS A 311 4.31 2.78 -12.15
C HIS A 311 4.55 2.77 -10.64
N ALA A 312 3.66 3.37 -9.86
CA ALA A 312 3.83 3.54 -8.42
C ALA A 312 2.82 2.74 -7.58
N PHE A 313 1.57 2.61 -8.03
CA PHE A 313 0.49 2.05 -7.22
C PHE A 313 0.11 0.62 -7.62
N ALA A 314 -0.15 0.36 -8.89
CA ALA A 314 -0.54 -0.96 -9.37
C ALA A 314 0.46 -2.08 -9.01
N PRO A 315 1.80 -1.85 -9.02
CA PRO A 315 2.75 -2.87 -8.60
C PRO A 315 2.63 -3.28 -7.12
N LEU A 316 2.03 -2.44 -6.28
CA LEU A 316 1.86 -2.66 -4.84
C LEU A 316 0.49 -3.26 -4.47
N ILE A 317 -0.37 -3.50 -5.47
CA ILE A 317 -1.64 -4.21 -5.28
C ILE A 317 -1.43 -5.68 -5.61
N HIS A 318 -1.87 -6.59 -4.74
CA HIS A 318 -1.85 -8.04 -4.93
C HIS A 318 -3.24 -8.62 -4.69
N ASP A 319 -3.89 -9.16 -5.73
CA ASP A 319 -5.21 -9.78 -5.65
C ASP A 319 -6.24 -8.95 -4.85
N GLY A 320 -6.21 -7.61 -5.02
CA GLY A 320 -7.14 -6.69 -4.38
C GLY A 320 -6.61 -6.01 -3.11
N LEU A 321 -5.62 -6.57 -2.40
CA LEU A 321 -5.00 -5.93 -1.24
C LEU A 321 -3.88 -4.95 -1.64
N VAL A 322 -3.56 -3.97 -0.79
CA VAL A 322 -2.31 -3.19 -0.84
C VAL A 322 -1.31 -3.77 0.15
N MET A 323 -0.10 -4.04 -0.32
CA MET A 323 0.97 -4.64 0.50
C MET A 323 1.32 -3.77 1.71
N ASP A 324 1.31 -4.35 2.92
CA ASP A 324 1.47 -3.63 4.18
C ASP A 324 2.77 -2.86 4.34
N GLY A 325 3.83 -3.27 3.64
CA GLY A 325 5.11 -2.57 3.65
C GLY A 325 5.05 -1.10 3.21
N VAL A 326 3.92 -0.62 2.65
CA VAL A 326 3.69 0.76 2.21
C VAL A 326 2.48 1.43 2.89
N ASN A 327 2.03 0.89 4.02
CA ASN A 327 0.89 1.40 4.78
C ASN A 327 1.30 2.23 6.02
N GLY A 328 2.61 2.33 6.32
CA GLY A 328 3.12 3.04 7.48
C GLY A 328 2.50 2.52 8.79
N ARG A 329 2.10 3.42 9.69
CA ARG A 329 1.47 3.04 10.96
C ARG A 329 0.07 2.44 10.81
N ALA A 330 -0.56 2.60 9.64
CA ALA A 330 -1.92 2.12 9.40
C ALA A 330 -2.05 0.58 9.43
N VAL A 331 -0.95 -0.16 9.37
CA VAL A 331 -0.94 -1.63 9.58
C VAL A 331 -1.57 -2.04 10.92
N SER A 332 -1.63 -1.13 11.90
CA SER A 332 -2.20 -1.39 13.24
C SER A 332 -3.69 -1.05 13.37
N ARG A 333 -4.35 -0.57 12.31
CA ARG A 333 -5.71 -0.02 12.47
C ARG A 333 -6.77 -1.08 12.71
N GLY A 334 -6.78 -2.18 11.98
CA GLY A 334 -7.75 -3.23 12.14
C GLY A 334 -9.20 -2.74 12.31
N TYR A 335 -9.93 -3.27 13.28
CA TYR A 335 -11.22 -2.76 13.70
C TYR A 335 -11.02 -1.63 14.71
N LEU A 336 -11.42 -0.41 14.35
CA LEU A 336 -11.31 0.75 15.22
C LEU A 336 -12.45 0.77 16.26
N SER A 337 -12.11 1.10 17.50
CA SER A 337 -13.10 1.39 18.54
C SER A 337 -13.79 2.72 18.22
N GLY A 338 -15.11 2.75 18.28
CA GLY A 338 -15.89 3.95 17.95
C GLY A 338 -16.02 4.22 16.44
N ASP A 339 -15.59 3.31 15.58
CA ASP A 339 -15.97 3.33 14.17
C ASP A 339 -17.46 2.94 14.08
N ASP A 340 -18.30 3.92 13.77
CA ASP A 340 -19.74 3.77 13.72
C ASP A 340 -20.21 2.74 12.66
N LEU A 341 -19.36 2.47 11.66
CA LEU A 341 -19.61 1.49 10.61
C LEU A 341 -19.02 0.11 10.93
N HIS A 342 -18.20 -0.01 11.96
CA HIS A 342 -17.48 -1.24 12.33
C HIS A 342 -16.66 -1.85 11.17
N LEU A 343 -16.04 -1.00 10.36
CA LEU A 343 -15.29 -1.43 9.19
C LEU A 343 -13.89 -1.92 9.58
N MET A 344 -13.47 -3.02 8.94
CA MET A 344 -12.10 -3.52 9.03
C MET A 344 -11.15 -2.65 8.20
N ARG A 345 -10.14 -2.06 8.82
CA ARG A 345 -9.13 -1.20 8.19
C ARG A 345 -7.88 -2.01 7.80
N SER A 346 -8.08 -3.10 7.06
CA SER A 346 -7.03 -4.03 6.63
C SER A 346 -6.31 -3.58 5.34
N ASP A 347 -5.34 -4.39 4.91
CA ASP A 347 -4.68 -4.33 3.62
C ASP A 347 -5.67 -4.40 2.44
N HIS A 348 -6.71 -5.25 2.52
CA HIS A 348 -7.80 -5.30 1.54
C HIS A 348 -8.64 -4.02 1.55
N PHE A 349 -8.93 -3.44 2.71
CA PHE A 349 -9.61 -2.14 2.79
C PHE A 349 -8.83 -1.05 2.03
N HIS A 350 -7.52 -0.95 2.29
CA HIS A 350 -6.66 0.00 1.58
C HIS A 350 -6.59 -0.30 0.08
N GLY A 351 -6.58 -1.58 -0.30
CA GLY A 351 -6.62 -2.02 -1.68
C GLY A 351 -7.91 -1.59 -2.40
N GLN A 352 -9.06 -1.86 -1.80
CA GLN A 352 -10.36 -1.48 -2.35
C GLN A 352 -10.50 0.03 -2.53
N ALA A 353 -10.05 0.82 -1.56
CA ALA A 353 -10.05 2.28 -1.65
C ALA A 353 -9.13 2.79 -2.78
N LEU A 354 -7.96 2.17 -2.95
CA LEU A 354 -7.04 2.51 -4.03
C LEU A 354 -7.60 2.11 -5.41
N ILE A 355 -8.22 0.94 -5.52
CA ILE A 355 -8.88 0.46 -6.75
C ILE A 355 -10.04 1.40 -7.14
N ALA A 356 -10.82 1.88 -6.17
CA ALA A 356 -11.88 2.86 -6.39
C ALA A 356 -11.33 4.21 -6.88
N ALA A 357 -10.20 4.67 -6.33
CA ALA A 357 -9.51 5.88 -6.79
C ALA A 357 -9.02 5.75 -8.24
N VAL A 358 -8.48 4.58 -8.62
CA VAL A 358 -8.08 4.29 -10.01
C VAL A 358 -9.29 4.30 -10.94
N ALA A 359 -10.41 3.70 -10.54
CA ALA A 359 -11.65 3.71 -11.31
C ALA A 359 -12.19 5.13 -11.54
N LEU A 360 -12.09 6.00 -10.53
CA LEU A 360 -12.49 7.40 -10.63
C LEU A 360 -11.56 8.18 -11.59
N LEU A 361 -10.25 8.05 -11.45
CA LEU A 361 -9.27 8.68 -12.34
C LEU A 361 -9.44 8.24 -13.80
N ALA A 362 -9.79 6.98 -14.03
CA ALA A 362 -10.02 6.44 -15.35
C ALA A 362 -11.13 7.19 -16.13
N GLY A 363 -12.12 7.72 -15.40
CA GLY A 363 -13.20 8.52 -16.00
C GLY A 363 -12.71 9.78 -16.73
N GLY A 364 -11.62 10.39 -16.27
CA GLY A 364 -10.97 11.56 -16.87
C GLY A 364 -9.76 11.26 -17.76
N ALA A 365 -9.38 9.99 -17.90
CA ALA A 365 -8.24 9.57 -18.71
C ALA A 365 -8.63 9.41 -20.19
N GLY A 366 -7.63 9.51 -21.08
CA GLY A 366 -7.81 9.17 -22.51
C GLY A 366 -8.29 7.73 -22.69
N GLU A 367 -8.94 7.42 -23.81
CA GLU A 367 -9.65 6.16 -24.03
C GLU A 367 -8.79 4.92 -23.83
N GLU A 368 -7.58 4.87 -24.41
CA GLU A 368 -6.64 3.74 -24.28
C GLU A 368 -6.27 3.49 -22.81
N ARG A 369 -5.96 4.54 -22.06
CA ARG A 369 -5.58 4.45 -20.63
C ARG A 369 -6.78 4.03 -19.78
N ARG A 370 -7.97 4.58 -20.04
CA ARG A 370 -9.22 4.22 -19.37
C ARG A 370 -9.52 2.73 -19.53
N GLU A 371 -9.43 2.22 -20.76
CA GLU A 371 -9.69 0.82 -21.07
C GLU A 371 -8.70 -0.11 -20.32
N ARG A 372 -7.42 0.24 -20.33
CA ARG A 372 -6.38 -0.49 -19.62
C ARG A 372 -6.62 -0.46 -18.10
N TRP A 373 -6.95 0.69 -17.52
CA TRP A 373 -7.21 0.77 -16.08
C TRP A 373 -8.49 0.05 -15.67
N TYR A 374 -9.54 0.11 -16.49
CA TYR A 374 -10.74 -0.70 -16.28
C TYR A 374 -10.40 -2.20 -16.29
N GLY A 375 -9.51 -2.63 -17.18
CA GLY A 375 -9.01 -3.99 -17.20
C GLY A 375 -8.26 -4.38 -15.92
N LEU A 376 -7.39 -3.52 -15.41
CA LEU A 376 -6.69 -3.73 -14.12
C LEU A 376 -7.69 -3.84 -12.95
N VAL A 377 -8.60 -2.86 -12.84
CA VAL A 377 -9.65 -2.83 -11.80
C VAL A 377 -10.50 -4.10 -11.85
N LYS A 378 -10.97 -4.52 -13.03
CA LYS A 378 -11.72 -5.79 -13.17
C LYS A 378 -10.90 -7.00 -12.76
N GLY A 379 -9.61 -7.02 -13.09
CA GLY A 379 -8.72 -8.10 -12.68
C GLY A 379 -8.60 -8.20 -11.17
N TRP A 380 -8.40 -7.09 -10.47
CA TRP A 380 -8.34 -7.06 -9.00
C TRP A 380 -9.68 -7.44 -8.36
N ILE A 381 -10.80 -6.90 -8.87
CA ILE A 381 -12.15 -7.28 -8.40
C ILE A 381 -12.37 -8.80 -8.47
N GLN A 382 -11.93 -9.43 -9.56
CA GLN A 382 -12.12 -10.88 -9.74
C GLN A 382 -11.20 -11.74 -8.88
N ARG A 383 -10.01 -11.25 -8.55
CA ARG A 383 -9.02 -11.99 -7.76
C ARG A 383 -9.18 -11.81 -6.26
N ASP A 384 -9.79 -10.72 -5.79
CA ASP A 384 -10.08 -10.55 -4.36
C ASP A 384 -11.21 -11.50 -3.92
N THR A 385 -10.79 -12.67 -3.46
CA THR A 385 -11.69 -13.71 -2.94
C THR A 385 -11.78 -13.68 -1.40
N VAL A 386 -10.94 -12.92 -0.74
CA VAL A 386 -10.93 -12.75 0.72
C VAL A 386 -11.98 -11.74 1.15
N THR A 387 -12.01 -10.59 0.46
CA THR A 387 -12.96 -9.51 0.73
C THR A 387 -13.61 -9.07 -0.59
N PRO A 388 -14.67 -9.76 -1.07
CA PRO A 388 -15.25 -9.49 -2.38
C PRO A 388 -15.64 -8.02 -2.58
N VAL A 389 -15.01 -7.36 -3.56
CA VAL A 389 -15.07 -5.90 -3.74
C VAL A 389 -16.50 -5.41 -4.02
N LEU A 390 -17.23 -6.10 -4.90
CA LEU A 390 -18.56 -5.64 -5.37
C LEU A 390 -19.69 -5.81 -4.35
N THR A 391 -19.46 -6.54 -3.27
CA THR A 391 -20.38 -6.69 -2.15
C THR A 391 -19.79 -6.14 -0.86
N SER A 392 -18.69 -5.38 -0.97
CA SER A 392 -17.95 -4.85 0.18
C SER A 392 -18.80 -3.88 0.99
N ASP A 393 -18.81 -4.08 2.29
CA ASP A 393 -19.30 -3.11 3.27
C ASP A 393 -18.24 -2.07 3.64
N GLN A 394 -17.02 -2.22 3.11
CA GLN A 394 -15.88 -1.32 3.33
C GLN A 394 -15.93 -0.04 2.49
N LEU A 395 -16.65 -0.06 1.37
CA LEU A 395 -16.75 1.04 0.41
C LEU A 395 -18.02 1.87 0.63
N ASP A 396 -17.96 3.16 0.31
CA ASP A 396 -19.17 3.96 0.21
C ASP A 396 -19.99 3.60 -1.06
N VAL A 397 -21.24 4.03 -1.08
CA VAL A 397 -22.14 3.69 -2.19
C VAL A 397 -21.67 4.28 -3.53
N ALA A 398 -21.00 5.45 -3.51
CA ALA A 398 -20.52 6.09 -4.73
C ALA A 398 -19.35 5.32 -5.36
N ASP A 399 -18.40 4.87 -4.52
CA ASP A 399 -17.27 4.06 -4.98
C ASP A 399 -17.75 2.69 -5.44
N LEU A 400 -18.66 2.07 -4.70
CA LEU A 400 -19.26 0.79 -5.07
C LEU A 400 -19.99 0.88 -6.41
N ALA A 401 -20.77 1.94 -6.66
CA ALA A 401 -21.45 2.15 -7.93
C ALA A 401 -20.46 2.31 -9.10
N ARG A 402 -19.36 3.04 -8.91
CA ARG A 402 -18.29 3.15 -9.92
C ARG A 402 -17.64 1.81 -10.22
N LEU A 403 -17.34 1.02 -9.21
CA LEU A 403 -16.73 -0.30 -9.38
C LEU A 403 -17.66 -1.29 -10.07
N HIS A 404 -18.96 -1.25 -9.77
CA HIS A 404 -19.98 -2.01 -10.53
C HIS A 404 -20.04 -1.59 -12.01
N ALA A 405 -19.99 -0.28 -12.28
CA ALA A 405 -19.97 0.21 -13.66
C ALA A 405 -18.70 -0.25 -14.42
N VAL A 406 -17.54 -0.23 -13.77
CA VAL A 406 -16.29 -0.77 -14.34
C VAL A 406 -16.41 -2.28 -14.56
N ALA A 407 -16.94 -3.03 -13.59
CA ALA A 407 -17.14 -4.48 -13.71
C ALA A 407 -18.07 -4.85 -14.88
N ALA A 408 -19.08 -4.03 -15.15
CA ALA A 408 -20.00 -4.19 -16.27
C ALA A 408 -19.45 -3.70 -17.63
N SER A 409 -18.33 -2.97 -17.65
CA SER A 409 -17.72 -2.43 -18.88
C SER A 409 -17.24 -3.55 -19.82
N PRO A 410 -17.06 -3.28 -21.13
CA PRO A 410 -16.54 -4.28 -22.07
C PRO A 410 -15.04 -4.58 -21.91
N ALA A 411 -14.29 -3.78 -21.16
CA ALA A 411 -12.86 -3.97 -20.97
C ALA A 411 -12.55 -5.38 -20.45
N PRO A 412 -11.59 -6.12 -21.03
CA PRO A 412 -11.21 -7.43 -20.51
C PRO A 412 -10.47 -7.31 -19.17
N PRO A 413 -10.66 -8.24 -18.22
CA PRO A 413 -9.89 -8.23 -16.98
C PRO A 413 -8.42 -8.52 -17.26
N LEU A 414 -7.53 -7.71 -16.70
CA LEU A 414 -6.09 -7.87 -16.85
C LEU A 414 -5.48 -8.58 -15.64
N ALA A 415 -4.51 -9.44 -15.91
CA ALA A 415 -3.65 -10.02 -14.89
C ALA A 415 -2.65 -8.97 -14.37
N GLU A 416 -2.17 -9.15 -13.15
CA GLU A 416 -1.02 -8.41 -12.66
C GLU A 416 0.24 -8.81 -13.43
N PRO A 417 1.06 -7.85 -13.89
CA PRO A 417 2.24 -8.18 -14.69
C PRO A 417 3.27 -8.94 -13.83
N LEU A 418 3.84 -9.99 -14.41
CA LEU A 418 4.97 -10.69 -13.83
C LEU A 418 6.23 -9.82 -13.91
N GLY A 419 7.18 -10.07 -13.03
CA GLY A 419 8.48 -9.40 -13.03
C GLY A 419 8.88 -8.86 -11.67
N HIS A 420 10.01 -8.15 -11.67
CA HIS A 420 10.56 -7.52 -10.48
C HIS A 420 10.52 -5.99 -10.63
N ARG A 421 10.09 -5.31 -9.57
CA ARG A 421 10.07 -3.86 -9.49
C ARG A 421 10.83 -3.40 -8.25
N LEU A 422 11.80 -2.53 -8.45
CA LEU A 422 12.50 -1.81 -7.39
C LEU A 422 11.88 -0.43 -7.21
N PHE A 423 11.79 0.00 -5.97
CA PHE A 423 11.42 1.33 -5.54
C PHE A 423 12.52 1.89 -4.63
N PRO A 424 13.66 2.26 -5.22
CA PRO A 424 14.84 2.63 -4.43
C PRO A 424 14.62 3.82 -3.52
N ALA A 425 13.81 4.84 -3.90
CA ALA A 425 13.61 6.02 -3.07
C ALA A 425 12.77 5.74 -1.80
N MET A 426 12.02 4.63 -1.75
CA MET A 426 11.30 4.21 -0.55
C MET A 426 11.78 2.87 0.03
N ASP A 427 12.97 2.38 -0.41
CA ASP A 427 13.61 1.14 0.07
C ASP A 427 12.67 -0.09 0.02
N ARG A 428 11.95 -0.25 -1.08
CA ARG A 428 11.00 -1.35 -1.31
C ARG A 428 11.31 -2.10 -2.60
N ALA A 429 10.93 -3.37 -2.63
CA ALA A 429 10.97 -4.18 -3.82
C ALA A 429 9.74 -5.08 -3.89
N VAL A 430 9.24 -5.33 -5.08
CA VAL A 430 8.14 -6.27 -5.35
C VAL A 430 8.56 -7.22 -6.45
N HIS A 431 8.32 -8.50 -6.23
CA HIS A 431 8.55 -9.56 -7.21
C HIS A 431 7.27 -10.36 -7.44
N ARG A 432 6.88 -10.51 -8.70
CA ARG A 432 5.78 -11.39 -9.11
C ARG A 432 6.31 -12.49 -10.01
N GLY A 433 6.46 -13.66 -9.45
CA GLY A 433 6.72 -14.88 -10.16
C GLY A 433 5.43 -15.55 -10.65
N PRO A 434 5.53 -16.60 -11.45
CA PRO A 434 4.36 -17.35 -11.92
C PRO A 434 3.64 -18.10 -10.78
N ARG A 435 4.30 -18.31 -9.65
CA ARG A 435 3.81 -19.13 -8.52
C ARG A 435 3.57 -18.32 -7.23
N PHE A 436 4.11 -17.10 -7.15
CA PHE A 436 4.05 -16.29 -5.93
C PHE A 436 4.23 -14.81 -6.22
N THR A 437 3.83 -14.01 -5.25
CA THR A 437 4.19 -12.59 -5.12
C THR A 437 5.00 -12.42 -3.85
N ALA A 438 6.03 -11.57 -3.88
CA ALA A 438 6.79 -11.19 -2.70
C ALA A 438 7.04 -9.68 -2.68
N ALA A 439 7.09 -9.11 -1.47
CA ALA A 439 7.46 -7.72 -1.25
C ALA A 439 8.52 -7.63 -0.13
N LEU A 440 9.50 -6.76 -0.32
CA LEU A 440 10.59 -6.57 0.63
C LEU A 440 10.53 -5.17 1.21
N SER A 441 10.62 -5.07 2.54
CA SER A 441 10.64 -3.82 3.29
C SER A 441 11.99 -3.64 3.98
N MET A 442 12.67 -2.54 3.66
CA MET A 442 14.00 -2.19 4.15
C MET A 442 13.99 -0.77 4.72
N ALA A 443 15.07 -0.39 5.42
CA ALA A 443 15.29 0.94 5.97
C ALA A 443 16.71 1.41 5.72
N SER A 444 16.88 2.73 5.57
CA SER A 444 18.18 3.39 5.35
C SER A 444 18.16 4.80 5.97
N ASP A 445 19.19 5.61 5.69
CA ASP A 445 19.19 7.03 6.06
C ASP A 445 18.04 7.84 5.39
N ARG A 446 17.36 7.24 4.40
CA ARG A 446 16.26 7.82 3.62
C ARG A 446 14.88 7.35 4.08
N ILE A 447 14.76 6.15 4.64
CA ILE A 447 13.49 5.53 5.03
C ILE A 447 13.59 4.97 6.44
N ALA A 448 12.62 5.31 7.26
CA ALA A 448 12.53 4.93 8.66
C ALA A 448 12.48 3.40 8.85
N HIS A 449 12.95 2.93 10.02
CA HIS A 449 12.74 1.55 10.46
C HIS A 449 11.26 1.20 10.46
N TYR A 450 10.44 2.11 10.97
CA TYR A 450 8.98 2.02 11.02
C TYR A 450 8.39 3.40 11.32
N GLU A 451 7.08 3.49 11.29
CA GLU A 451 6.37 4.67 11.79
C GLU A 451 5.40 4.27 12.90
N CYS A 452 5.34 5.09 13.94
CA CYS A 452 4.27 5.13 14.93
C CYS A 452 3.83 6.58 15.16
N GLY A 453 2.70 6.77 15.82
CA GLY A 453 2.16 8.09 16.16
C GLY A 453 0.67 8.01 16.41
N ASN A 454 0.11 8.95 17.18
CA ASN A 454 -1.29 8.96 17.57
C ASN A 454 -1.77 7.66 18.27
N GLY A 455 -0.87 6.95 18.96
CA GLY A 455 -1.19 5.65 19.58
C GLY A 455 -1.26 4.47 18.63
N GLU A 456 -0.92 4.66 17.35
CA GLU A 456 -0.87 3.63 16.32
C GLU A 456 0.54 3.03 16.18
N ASN A 457 0.62 1.72 15.97
CA ASN A 457 1.81 0.93 15.62
C ASN A 457 3.04 1.12 16.54
N PRO A 458 2.89 1.01 17.87
CA PRO A 458 3.96 1.26 18.82
C PRO A 458 5.12 0.24 18.75
N ARG A 459 4.93 -0.90 18.07
CA ARG A 459 5.84 -2.06 18.04
C ARG A 459 6.38 -2.41 16.66
N GLY A 460 6.18 -1.56 15.66
CA GLY A 460 6.63 -1.81 14.28
C GLY A 460 8.14 -1.86 14.08
N TRP A 461 8.94 -1.92 15.14
CA TRP A 461 10.42 -1.74 15.23
C TRP A 461 11.21 -2.40 14.11
N HIS A 462 10.84 -3.61 13.72
CA HIS A 462 11.61 -4.47 12.81
C HIS A 462 11.04 -4.59 11.41
N THR A 463 9.95 -3.86 11.07
CA THR A 463 9.34 -3.92 9.74
C THR A 463 10.27 -3.45 8.63
N GLY A 464 11.24 -2.58 8.93
CA GLY A 464 12.30 -2.12 8.02
C GLY A 464 13.60 -2.96 8.06
N SER A 465 13.64 -4.06 8.82
CA SER A 465 14.84 -4.91 8.99
C SER A 465 14.96 -6.02 7.95
N GLY A 466 14.46 -5.78 6.72
CA GLY A 466 14.41 -6.77 5.65
C GLY A 466 13.23 -7.72 5.80
N MET A 467 12.07 -7.22 6.22
CA MET A 467 10.86 -8.02 6.28
C MET A 467 10.43 -8.43 4.87
N LEU A 468 10.30 -9.73 4.65
CA LEU A 468 9.93 -10.34 3.40
C LEU A 468 8.49 -10.86 3.48
N TYR A 469 7.56 -10.09 2.93
CA TYR A 469 6.18 -10.52 2.71
C TYR A 469 6.13 -11.45 1.50
N TRP A 470 5.30 -12.48 1.55
CA TRP A 470 5.07 -13.29 0.37
C TRP A 470 3.74 -14.06 0.45
N TRP A 471 3.18 -14.28 -0.74
CA TRP A 471 1.92 -14.98 -0.94
C TRP A 471 2.10 -16.04 -2.04
N PRO A 472 1.74 -17.31 -1.79
CA PRO A 472 1.55 -18.29 -2.86
C PRO A 472 0.44 -17.80 -3.79
N LYS A 473 0.50 -18.20 -5.05
CA LYS A 473 -0.55 -17.83 -6.01
C LYS A 473 -1.92 -18.31 -5.53
N GLY A 474 -2.91 -17.40 -5.53
CA GLY A 474 -4.28 -17.67 -5.10
C GLY A 474 -4.48 -17.59 -3.58
N SER A 475 -3.51 -17.09 -2.82
CA SER A 475 -3.63 -16.77 -1.40
C SER A 475 -3.32 -15.30 -1.18
N SER A 476 -4.21 -14.59 -0.46
CA SER A 476 -4.05 -13.16 -0.17
C SER A 476 -4.49 -12.77 1.25
N ASP A 477 -4.65 -13.75 2.15
CA ASP A 477 -5.13 -13.56 3.52
C ASP A 477 -4.04 -13.63 4.60
N GLN A 478 -2.79 -13.96 4.23
CA GLN A 478 -1.69 -14.23 5.15
C GLN A 478 -1.45 -13.13 6.18
N TYR A 479 -1.58 -11.87 5.78
CA TYR A 479 -1.34 -10.70 6.63
C TYR A 479 -2.65 -10.00 7.04
N THR A 480 -3.79 -10.37 6.45
CA THR A 480 -5.13 -9.86 6.75
C THR A 480 -5.72 -10.46 8.02
N ASP A 481 -5.61 -11.80 8.17
CA ASP A 481 -6.28 -12.57 9.22
C ASP A 481 -5.60 -12.40 10.59
N TRP A 482 -5.78 -11.26 11.23
CA TRP A 482 -5.27 -10.99 12.59
C TRP A 482 -3.76 -11.19 12.73
N PHE A 483 -3.01 -10.99 11.65
CA PHE A 483 -1.57 -11.12 11.64
C PHE A 483 -0.93 -10.18 12.66
N TRP A 484 -1.15 -8.88 12.51
CA TRP A 484 -0.46 -7.84 13.28
C TRP A 484 -0.74 -7.88 14.79
N PRO A 485 -1.97 -8.11 15.28
CA PRO A 485 -2.20 -8.23 16.73
C PRO A 485 -1.69 -9.53 17.34
N THR A 486 -1.41 -10.58 16.53
CA THR A 486 -1.00 -11.89 17.06
C THR A 486 0.43 -12.30 16.70
N VAL A 487 1.13 -11.55 15.82
CA VAL A 487 2.51 -11.87 15.46
C VAL A 487 3.47 -11.61 16.62
N ASP A 488 4.55 -12.39 16.69
CA ASP A 488 5.72 -12.03 17.50
C ASP A 488 6.50 -10.92 16.76
N TRP A 489 6.49 -9.70 17.28
CA TRP A 489 7.11 -8.53 16.68
C TRP A 489 8.65 -8.62 16.58
N TYR A 490 9.28 -9.55 17.30
CA TYR A 490 10.71 -9.88 17.17
C TYR A 490 10.95 -10.96 16.12
N ARG A 491 9.91 -11.60 15.59
CA ARG A 491 10.02 -12.69 14.62
C ARG A 491 9.19 -12.42 13.36
N LEU A 492 9.37 -11.23 12.76
CA LEU A 492 8.77 -10.92 11.46
C LEU A 492 9.50 -11.68 10.34
N PRO A 493 8.79 -12.19 9.31
CA PRO A 493 9.39 -12.98 8.23
C PRO A 493 10.57 -12.29 7.55
N GLY A 494 11.68 -12.98 7.35
CA GLY A 494 12.86 -12.48 6.63
C GLY A 494 13.78 -11.56 7.43
N THR A 495 13.41 -11.13 8.65
CA THR A 495 14.20 -10.17 9.44
C THR A 495 15.41 -10.81 10.12
N THR A 496 16.45 -10.03 10.38
CA THR A 496 17.54 -10.36 11.30
C THR A 496 17.49 -9.38 12.45
N VAL A 497 17.37 -9.86 13.68
CA VAL A 497 17.07 -9.04 14.84
C VAL A 497 17.91 -9.44 16.07
N SER A 498 18.29 -8.44 16.86
CA SER A 498 18.66 -8.62 18.26
C SER A 498 17.41 -8.86 19.09
N THR A 499 17.40 -9.82 19.98
CA THR A 499 16.27 -10.09 20.87
C THR A 499 16.19 -9.12 22.06
N LYS A 500 17.02 -8.08 22.07
CA LYS A 500 16.99 -6.97 23.03
C LYS A 500 15.61 -6.31 23.03
N ARG A 501 14.99 -6.26 24.21
CA ARG A 501 13.64 -5.69 24.34
C ARG A 501 13.65 -4.18 24.11
N LEU A 502 12.74 -3.74 23.26
CA LEU A 502 12.48 -2.34 22.94
C LEU A 502 11.20 -1.89 23.64
N ALA A 503 11.20 -0.64 24.09
CA ALA A 503 9.98 -0.01 24.59
C ALA A 503 9.01 0.28 23.44
N ASP A 504 7.72 0.34 23.71
CA ASP A 504 6.74 0.84 22.74
C ASP A 504 7.17 2.23 22.25
N ARG A 505 7.05 2.50 20.95
CA ARG A 505 7.49 3.73 20.26
C ARG A 505 9.00 4.01 20.34
N ALA A 506 9.82 2.98 20.50
CA ALA A 506 11.28 3.14 20.51
C ALA A 506 11.78 3.88 19.27
N GLY A 507 12.71 4.81 19.47
CA GLY A 507 13.28 5.66 18.41
C GLY A 507 12.46 6.90 18.06
N GLY A 508 11.26 7.05 18.59
CA GLY A 508 10.38 8.23 18.37
C GLY A 508 9.30 8.00 17.32
N GLU A 509 8.41 8.99 17.20
CA GLU A 509 7.23 8.95 16.33
C GLU A 509 7.49 9.55 14.95
N TRP A 510 6.52 9.40 14.02
CA TRP A 510 6.46 10.06 12.72
C TRP A 510 7.64 9.72 11.79
N GLY A 511 8.12 8.48 11.83
CA GLY A 511 9.25 8.05 10.99
C GLY A 511 10.59 8.62 11.43
N ALA A 512 10.73 9.05 12.70
CA ALA A 512 11.98 9.57 13.24
C ALA A 512 13.11 8.53 13.26
N PRO A 513 12.88 7.24 13.62
CA PRO A 513 13.97 6.28 13.76
C PRO A 513 14.47 5.79 12.39
N ARG A 514 15.62 6.29 11.96
CA ARG A 514 16.31 5.88 10.73
C ARG A 514 17.71 5.32 11.05
N PRO A 515 18.16 4.26 10.36
CA PRO A 515 19.53 3.84 10.45
C PRO A 515 20.45 4.81 9.67
N ASP A 516 21.67 4.98 10.12
CA ASP A 516 22.71 5.81 9.48
C ASP A 516 23.47 5.04 8.38
N VAL A 517 22.73 4.30 7.55
CA VAL A 517 23.30 3.48 6.47
C VAL A 517 22.70 3.86 5.13
N ARG A 518 23.51 3.84 4.09
CA ARG A 518 23.12 4.24 2.75
C ARG A 518 22.93 3.07 1.79
N TRP A 519 23.66 1.98 1.99
CA TRP A 519 23.66 0.86 1.08
C TRP A 519 22.36 0.05 1.22
N VAL A 520 21.32 0.49 0.53
CA VAL A 520 20.03 -0.20 0.38
C VAL A 520 19.54 0.02 -1.05
N GLY A 521 19.15 -1.06 -1.72
CA GLY A 521 18.70 -1.05 -3.09
C GLY A 521 19.18 -2.28 -3.85
N GLY A 522 19.35 -2.16 -5.16
CA GLY A 522 19.72 -3.30 -5.99
C GLY A 522 19.61 -3.00 -7.47
N THR A 523 19.69 -4.06 -8.29
CA THR A 523 19.50 -4.02 -9.74
C THR A 523 18.57 -5.13 -10.20
N THR A 524 17.94 -4.95 -11.35
CA THR A 524 16.99 -5.92 -11.94
C THR A 524 17.00 -5.84 -13.47
N ASP A 525 16.77 -6.99 -14.14
CA ASP A 525 16.44 -7.00 -15.58
C ASP A 525 14.93 -6.95 -15.86
N GLY A 526 14.13 -6.66 -14.81
CA GLY A 526 12.68 -6.71 -14.85
C GLY A 526 12.09 -8.09 -14.56
N THR A 527 12.89 -9.15 -14.58
CA THR A 527 12.48 -10.53 -14.29
C THR A 527 13.18 -11.04 -13.03
N TYR A 528 14.51 -10.94 -13.00
CA TYR A 528 15.37 -11.31 -11.88
C TYR A 528 15.92 -10.08 -11.19
N ALA A 529 16.33 -10.23 -9.93
CA ALA A 529 16.92 -9.11 -9.20
C ALA A 529 17.97 -9.54 -8.19
N ALA A 530 18.92 -8.64 -7.95
CA ALA A 530 19.79 -8.64 -6.79
C ALA A 530 19.44 -7.43 -5.93
N VAL A 531 18.96 -7.66 -4.71
CA VAL A 531 18.58 -6.60 -3.75
C VAL A 531 19.42 -6.78 -2.49
N GLY A 532 19.83 -5.69 -1.85
CA GLY A 532 20.60 -5.76 -0.63
C GLY A 532 20.26 -4.67 0.36
N GLN A 533 20.55 -4.94 1.63
CA GLN A 533 20.44 -4.02 2.74
C GLN A 533 21.65 -4.15 3.66
N HIS A 534 22.37 -3.05 3.88
CA HIS A 534 23.19 -2.89 5.05
C HIS A 534 22.27 -2.64 6.24
N LEU A 535 22.07 -3.66 7.08
CA LEU A 535 21.20 -3.60 8.23
C LEU A 535 21.94 -3.01 9.43
N LYS A 536 21.32 -2.05 10.12
CA LYS A 536 21.61 -1.68 11.51
C LYS A 536 20.33 -1.79 12.32
N GLY A 537 20.44 -2.41 13.51
CA GLY A 537 19.30 -2.63 14.40
C GLY A 537 18.85 -1.35 15.09
N LEU A 538 17.55 -1.16 15.26
CA LEU A 538 16.99 -0.06 16.05
C LEU A 538 17.33 -0.21 17.53
N GLY A 539 17.97 0.79 18.13
CA GLY A 539 18.34 0.76 19.54
C GLY A 539 19.27 -0.40 19.93
N SER A 540 20.03 -0.92 18.98
CA SER A 540 20.83 -2.12 19.05
C SER A 540 22.19 -1.89 18.39
N THR A 541 23.20 -2.66 18.82
CA THR A 541 24.50 -2.72 18.16
C THR A 541 24.55 -3.66 16.96
N LEU A 542 23.42 -4.31 16.65
CA LEU A 542 23.32 -5.26 15.55
C LEU A 542 23.65 -4.60 14.21
N GLU A 543 24.57 -5.21 13.49
CA GLU A 543 24.91 -4.89 12.10
C GLU A 543 24.99 -6.17 11.27
N ALA A 544 24.55 -6.09 10.00
CA ALA A 544 24.61 -7.22 9.05
C ALA A 544 24.60 -6.73 7.60
N ARG A 545 25.04 -7.60 6.69
CA ARG A 545 24.87 -7.48 5.24
C ARG A 545 23.85 -8.51 4.79
N LYS A 546 22.74 -8.07 4.18
CA LYS A 546 21.66 -8.95 3.75
C LYS A 546 21.44 -8.79 2.25
N SER A 547 21.31 -9.91 1.54
CA SER A 547 20.98 -9.94 0.11
C SER A 547 19.84 -10.90 -0.19
N TRP A 548 18.99 -10.49 -1.12
CA TRP A 548 17.91 -11.28 -1.69
C TRP A 548 18.08 -11.34 -3.21
N PHE A 549 18.13 -12.56 -3.74
CA PHE A 549 18.18 -12.79 -5.18
C PHE A 549 16.87 -13.42 -5.59
N PHE A 550 16.07 -12.64 -6.33
CA PHE A 550 14.73 -13.05 -6.77
C PHE A 550 14.82 -13.78 -8.10
N LEU A 551 14.21 -14.98 -8.14
CA LEU A 551 14.19 -15.88 -9.28
C LEU A 551 12.73 -16.23 -9.64
N ASP A 552 12.51 -17.01 -10.71
CA ASP A 552 11.17 -17.41 -11.17
C ASP A 552 10.32 -18.09 -10.09
N ASP A 553 10.94 -18.97 -9.30
CA ASP A 553 10.28 -19.90 -8.37
C ASP A 553 10.95 -19.93 -6.99
N ALA A 554 11.88 -19.01 -6.73
CA ALA A 554 12.65 -18.98 -5.49
C ALA A 554 13.13 -17.58 -5.12
N VAL A 555 13.37 -17.37 -3.84
CA VAL A 555 14.15 -16.24 -3.32
C VAL A 555 15.34 -16.78 -2.55
N VAL A 556 16.56 -16.47 -3.01
CA VAL A 556 17.80 -16.86 -2.31
C VAL A 556 18.19 -15.74 -1.36
N CYS A 557 18.32 -16.05 -0.07
CA CYS A 557 18.57 -15.11 1.00
C CYS A 557 19.94 -15.37 1.62
N LEU A 558 20.82 -14.36 1.57
CA LEU A 558 22.15 -14.40 2.15
C LEU A 558 22.28 -13.38 3.28
N GLY A 559 23.01 -13.74 4.33
CA GLY A 559 23.43 -12.84 5.40
C GLY A 559 24.87 -13.07 5.77
N ALA A 560 25.62 -11.99 6.01
CA ALA A 560 27.01 -12.04 6.42
C ALA A 560 27.35 -10.86 7.34
N GLY A 561 28.45 -10.98 8.10
CA GLY A 561 28.89 -9.94 9.01
C GLY A 561 27.89 -9.65 10.12
N ILE A 562 27.09 -10.65 10.52
CA ILE A 562 26.13 -10.49 11.61
C ILE A 562 26.91 -10.37 12.91
N SER A 563 26.93 -9.17 13.46
CA SER A 563 27.66 -8.84 14.69
C SER A 563 26.76 -8.03 15.62
N CYS A 564 26.83 -8.34 16.91
CA CYS A 564 26.06 -7.66 17.95
C CYS A 564 26.83 -7.71 19.26
N ALA A 565 26.59 -6.75 20.16
CA ALA A 565 27.13 -6.69 21.50
C ALA A 565 26.07 -6.20 22.51
N ASP A 566 24.85 -6.67 22.35
CA ASP A 566 23.71 -6.29 23.20
C ASP A 566 23.51 -7.20 24.41
N GLY A 567 24.33 -8.27 24.57
CA GLY A 567 24.22 -9.25 25.64
C GLY A 567 23.04 -10.23 25.48
N VAL A 568 22.48 -10.36 24.28
CA VAL A 568 21.30 -11.18 24.00
C VAL A 568 21.48 -11.96 22.69
N PRO A 569 20.69 -13.02 22.45
CA PRO A 569 20.71 -13.74 21.19
C PRO A 569 20.32 -12.86 19.99
N VAL A 570 20.89 -13.19 18.82
CA VAL A 570 20.52 -12.64 17.53
C VAL A 570 19.89 -13.74 16.69
N GLU A 571 18.74 -13.47 16.11
CA GLU A 571 18.00 -14.42 15.28
C GLU A 571 17.82 -13.90 13.83
N THR A 572 17.94 -14.78 12.84
CA THR A 572 17.42 -14.53 11.51
C THR A 572 16.14 -15.34 11.34
N VAL A 573 15.03 -14.65 11.19
CA VAL A 573 13.71 -15.25 11.00
C VAL A 573 13.57 -15.66 9.54
N VAL A 574 13.62 -16.96 9.30
CA VAL A 574 13.45 -17.51 7.95
C VAL A 574 12.01 -17.30 7.49
N ASP A 575 11.05 -17.58 8.37
CA ASP A 575 9.63 -17.30 8.14
C ASP A 575 8.81 -17.35 9.43
N ASN A 576 7.60 -16.76 9.38
CA ASN A 576 6.63 -16.82 10.46
C ASN A 576 5.22 -16.78 9.88
N ARG A 577 4.60 -17.96 9.75
CA ARG A 577 3.33 -18.11 9.02
C ARG A 577 2.15 -18.18 9.98
N ASN A 578 1.17 -17.33 9.73
CA ASN A 578 -0.15 -17.42 10.33
C ASN A 578 -0.91 -18.58 9.67
N LEU A 579 -1.34 -19.54 10.45
CA LEU A 579 -2.04 -20.75 10.01
C LEU A 579 -3.57 -20.64 10.22
N GLY A 580 -4.06 -19.48 10.62
CA GLY A 580 -5.46 -19.25 10.96
C GLY A 580 -5.83 -19.79 12.36
N GLU A 581 -7.11 -19.83 12.62
CA GLU A 581 -7.67 -20.37 13.87
C GLU A 581 -7.53 -21.91 13.88
N GLY A 582 -6.73 -22.42 14.83
CA GLY A 582 -6.54 -23.87 15.00
C GLY A 582 -5.83 -24.57 13.84
N GLY A 583 -5.11 -23.83 12.99
CA GLY A 583 -4.46 -24.35 11.77
C GLY A 583 -3.64 -25.62 11.98
N ALA A 584 -3.90 -26.63 11.14
CA ALA A 584 -3.35 -27.99 11.26
C ALA A 584 -2.46 -28.38 10.08
N GLN A 585 -2.05 -27.41 9.24
CA GLN A 585 -1.21 -27.64 8.06
C GLN A 585 0.03 -28.47 8.42
N ALA A 586 0.31 -29.51 7.67
CA ALA A 586 1.42 -30.40 7.95
C ALA A 586 2.77 -29.67 7.75
N PHE A 587 3.62 -29.73 8.76
CA PHE A 587 5.00 -29.25 8.70
C PHE A 587 5.97 -30.42 8.70
N THR A 588 6.92 -30.41 7.79
CA THR A 588 7.96 -31.44 7.67
C THR A 588 9.31 -30.74 7.56
N GLN A 589 10.31 -31.21 8.29
CA GLN A 589 11.70 -30.86 8.05
C GLN A 589 12.58 -32.10 8.08
N ASP A 590 13.60 -32.14 7.24
CA ASP A 590 14.51 -33.27 7.11
C ASP A 590 15.83 -32.82 6.46
N VAL A 591 16.73 -33.75 6.26
CA VAL A 591 18.04 -33.56 5.62
C VAL A 591 18.20 -34.52 4.45
N VAL A 592 18.62 -34.00 3.30
CA VAL A 592 18.98 -34.79 2.13
C VAL A 592 20.36 -34.37 1.64
N HIS A 593 21.29 -35.34 1.53
CA HIS A 593 22.67 -35.13 1.11
C HIS A 593 23.40 -33.99 1.89
N GLY A 594 23.12 -33.90 3.20
CA GLY A 594 23.71 -32.87 4.07
C GLY A 594 23.03 -31.49 3.99
N ARG A 595 22.00 -31.33 3.17
CA ARG A 595 21.20 -30.10 3.05
C ARG A 595 19.92 -30.23 3.83
N ARG A 596 19.61 -29.26 4.65
CA ARG A 596 18.35 -29.21 5.38
C ARG A 596 17.26 -28.61 4.49
N TRP A 597 16.07 -29.16 4.61
CA TRP A 597 14.87 -28.60 3.98
C TRP A 597 13.69 -28.65 4.95
N ALA A 598 12.74 -27.75 4.73
CA ALA A 598 11.46 -27.75 5.43
C ALA A 598 10.34 -27.46 4.45
N HIS A 599 9.15 -27.92 4.75
CA HIS A 599 7.94 -27.70 3.96
C HIS A 599 6.74 -27.51 4.88
N LEU A 600 5.92 -26.52 4.57
CA LEU A 600 4.63 -26.27 5.20
C LEU A 600 3.53 -26.38 4.14
N GLU A 601 2.59 -27.28 4.39
CA GLU A 601 1.46 -27.55 3.49
C GLU A 601 0.67 -26.26 3.20
N GLY A 602 0.30 -26.04 1.93
CA GLY A 602 -0.44 -24.85 1.48
C GLY A 602 0.38 -23.59 1.37
N HIS A 603 1.62 -23.56 1.87
CA HIS A 603 2.50 -22.40 1.83
C HIS A 603 3.68 -22.59 0.88
N GLY A 604 4.61 -23.49 1.20
CA GLY A 604 5.80 -23.70 0.38
C GLY A 604 6.93 -24.39 1.13
N GLY A 605 8.15 -24.24 0.60
CA GLY A 605 9.35 -24.89 1.11
C GLY A 605 10.49 -23.93 1.43
N TRP A 606 11.41 -24.40 2.27
CA TRP A 606 12.64 -23.69 2.63
C TRP A 606 13.82 -24.66 2.54
N LEU A 607 14.96 -24.15 2.05
CA LEU A 607 16.20 -24.93 1.96
C LEU A 607 17.30 -24.20 2.71
N LEU A 608 18.16 -24.97 3.38
CA LEU A 608 19.44 -24.53 3.92
C LEU A 608 20.55 -25.31 3.20
N PRO A 609 21.11 -24.74 2.13
CA PRO A 609 22.11 -25.45 1.30
C PRO A 609 23.35 -25.88 2.06
N ASP A 610 23.74 -25.09 3.08
CA ASP A 610 24.92 -25.35 3.92
C ASP A 610 24.64 -26.26 5.12
N GLY A 611 23.38 -26.75 5.27
CA GLY A 611 23.01 -27.73 6.29
C GLY A 611 22.90 -27.16 7.72
N GLY A 612 22.86 -25.83 7.90
CA GLY A 612 22.71 -25.16 9.20
C GLY A 612 21.48 -25.62 10.00
N GLU A 613 21.49 -25.35 11.30
CA GLU A 613 20.35 -25.70 12.15
C GLU A 613 19.17 -24.76 11.88
N LEU A 614 18.00 -25.31 11.50
CA LEU A 614 16.74 -24.61 11.38
C LEU A 614 15.91 -24.90 12.63
N ARG A 615 15.70 -23.88 13.45
CA ARG A 615 14.78 -23.96 14.58
C ARG A 615 13.35 -23.75 14.11
N SER A 616 12.41 -24.43 14.75
CA SER A 616 10.99 -24.29 14.45
C SER A 616 10.15 -24.30 15.72
N LEU A 617 9.07 -23.52 15.71
CA LEU A 617 8.12 -23.44 16.80
C LEU A 617 6.71 -23.37 16.22
N ARG A 618 5.82 -24.22 16.76
CA ARG A 618 4.39 -24.14 16.49
C ARG A 618 3.68 -23.81 17.79
N GLU A 619 2.94 -22.70 17.78
CA GLU A 619 2.28 -22.20 18.98
C GLU A 619 0.99 -21.42 18.64
N ASP A 620 0.12 -21.25 19.62
CA ASP A 620 -1.03 -20.37 19.56
C ASP A 620 -0.64 -19.01 20.18
N ARG A 621 -0.98 -17.92 19.48
CA ARG A 621 -0.79 -16.55 19.96
C ARG A 621 -2.11 -15.80 19.97
N THR A 622 -2.35 -15.08 21.05
CA THR A 622 -3.59 -14.31 21.28
C THR A 622 -3.27 -12.84 21.39
N GLY A 623 -3.96 -12.01 20.64
CA GLY A 623 -3.79 -10.55 20.67
C GLY A 623 -5.10 -9.82 20.38
N ALA A 624 -5.08 -8.51 20.58
CA ALA A 624 -6.15 -7.59 20.23
C ALA A 624 -5.57 -6.42 19.42
N TRP A 625 -6.36 -5.80 18.58
CA TRP A 625 -5.95 -4.60 17.86
C TRP A 625 -5.59 -3.45 18.80
N SER A 626 -6.27 -3.35 19.97
CA SER A 626 -5.93 -2.38 21.03
C SER A 626 -4.53 -2.58 21.63
N ASP A 627 -3.91 -3.76 21.47
CA ASP A 627 -2.54 -4.00 21.93
C ASP A 627 -1.51 -3.21 21.11
N ILE A 628 -1.89 -2.77 19.89
CA ILE A 628 -1.01 -2.07 18.92
C ILE A 628 -1.61 -0.78 18.36
N ASN A 629 -2.83 -0.42 18.80
CA ASN A 629 -3.48 0.85 18.45
C ASN A 629 -4.50 1.21 19.53
N THR A 630 -4.25 2.30 20.23
CA THR A 630 -5.10 2.74 21.35
C THR A 630 -6.55 3.07 20.94
N GLY A 631 -6.78 3.36 19.65
CA GLY A 631 -8.12 3.63 19.08
C GLY A 631 -8.85 2.38 18.59
N SER A 632 -8.24 1.19 18.72
CA SER A 632 -8.80 -0.05 18.17
C SER A 632 -9.57 -0.88 19.19
N THR A 633 -10.33 -1.87 18.69
CA THR A 633 -11.11 -2.80 19.53
C THR A 633 -10.24 -3.65 20.44
N GLY A 634 -10.73 -3.89 21.66
CA GLY A 634 -10.12 -4.81 22.62
C GLY A 634 -10.51 -6.28 22.41
N GLU A 635 -11.23 -6.62 21.33
CA GLU A 635 -11.57 -7.99 21.01
C GLU A 635 -10.29 -8.82 20.83
N ARG A 636 -10.22 -9.95 21.52
CA ARG A 636 -9.05 -10.84 21.44
C ARG A 636 -9.33 -12.03 20.53
N ARG A 637 -8.37 -12.31 19.65
CA ARG A 637 -8.38 -13.48 18.76
C ARG A 637 -7.11 -14.29 18.92
N THR A 638 -7.22 -15.60 18.72
CA THR A 638 -6.08 -16.52 18.74
C THR A 638 -5.82 -17.03 17.33
N ARG A 639 -4.54 -17.05 16.94
CA ARG A 639 -4.09 -17.65 15.69
C ARG A 639 -2.96 -18.62 15.99
N ARG A 640 -2.94 -19.71 15.22
CA ARG A 640 -1.83 -20.66 15.26
C ARG A 640 -0.73 -20.20 14.34
N TRP A 641 0.51 -20.34 14.79
CA TRP A 641 1.68 -19.87 14.08
C TRP A 641 2.69 -20.99 13.87
N GLN A 642 3.39 -20.96 12.71
CA GLN A 642 4.59 -21.74 12.43
C GLN A 642 5.74 -20.79 12.20
N THR A 643 6.66 -20.75 13.14
CA THR A 643 7.87 -19.90 13.09
C THR A 643 9.08 -20.75 12.73
N LEU A 644 9.94 -20.23 11.85
CA LEU A 644 11.22 -20.81 11.45
C LEU A 644 12.32 -19.77 11.60
N TRP A 645 13.44 -20.12 12.28
CA TRP A 645 14.54 -19.16 12.46
C TRP A 645 15.91 -19.85 12.58
N LEU A 646 16.95 -19.08 12.33
CA LEU A 646 18.36 -19.42 12.57
C LEU A 646 18.83 -18.65 13.79
N ASP A 647 19.41 -19.34 14.75
CA ASP A 647 19.96 -18.73 15.96
C ASP A 647 21.46 -18.51 15.78
N HIS A 648 21.91 -17.26 15.89
CA HIS A 648 23.32 -16.90 15.78
C HIS A 648 24.03 -16.87 17.14
N GLY A 649 23.33 -17.20 18.22
CA GLY A 649 23.84 -17.12 19.59
C GLY A 649 23.83 -15.72 20.17
N THR A 650 24.33 -15.59 21.38
CA THR A 650 24.50 -14.31 22.08
C THR A 650 25.75 -13.61 21.60
N ASP A 651 25.64 -12.33 21.28
CA ASP A 651 26.72 -11.46 20.81
C ASP A 651 27.57 -12.08 19.69
N PRO A 652 26.92 -12.47 18.56
CA PRO A 652 27.64 -13.07 17.45
C PRO A 652 28.66 -12.08 16.86
N VAL A 653 29.77 -12.64 16.35
CA VAL A 653 30.80 -11.89 15.62
C VAL A 653 30.97 -12.52 14.25
N ASP A 654 30.71 -11.75 13.20
CA ASP A 654 30.86 -12.15 11.79
C ASP A 654 30.08 -13.44 11.42
N ALA A 655 28.90 -13.65 12.04
CA ALA A 655 28.03 -14.78 11.70
C ALA A 655 27.37 -14.55 10.33
N GLY A 656 26.88 -15.64 9.72
CA GLY A 656 26.25 -15.60 8.42
C GLY A 656 25.20 -16.69 8.23
N TYR A 657 24.46 -16.60 7.13
CA TYR A 657 23.47 -17.62 6.74
C TYR A 657 23.27 -17.68 5.22
N VAL A 658 22.77 -18.84 4.81
CA VAL A 658 22.21 -19.05 3.47
C VAL A 658 20.91 -19.82 3.65
N TYR A 659 19.80 -19.28 3.16
CA TYR A 659 18.58 -20.04 2.99
C TYR A 659 17.89 -19.67 1.67
N VAL A 660 17.03 -20.56 1.21
CA VAL A 660 16.21 -20.37 0.00
C VAL A 660 14.75 -20.55 0.37
N LEU A 661 13.93 -19.59 -0.03
CA LEU A 661 12.48 -19.69 0.02
C LEU A 661 11.95 -20.21 -1.32
N LEU A 662 11.04 -21.19 -1.29
CA LEU A 662 10.34 -21.78 -2.43
C LEU A 662 8.83 -21.61 -2.26
N PRO A 663 8.28 -20.41 -2.54
CA PRO A 663 6.87 -20.15 -2.31
C PRO A 663 5.98 -21.02 -3.21
N GLY A 664 4.90 -21.58 -2.64
CA GLY A 664 3.96 -22.42 -3.39
C GLY A 664 4.53 -23.76 -3.86
N ALA A 665 5.76 -24.13 -3.47
CA ALA A 665 6.32 -25.42 -3.81
C ALA A 665 5.64 -26.53 -2.98
N SER A 666 5.35 -27.66 -3.62
CA SER A 666 4.93 -28.87 -2.92
C SER A 666 6.10 -29.50 -2.13
N ARG A 667 5.78 -30.43 -1.23
CA ARG A 667 6.78 -31.19 -0.48
C ARG A 667 7.74 -31.93 -1.41
N THR A 668 7.24 -32.52 -2.47
CA THR A 668 8.05 -33.26 -3.46
C THR A 668 8.98 -32.34 -4.22
N GLU A 669 8.51 -31.18 -4.67
CA GLU A 669 9.34 -30.17 -5.34
C GLU A 669 10.41 -29.61 -4.40
N THR A 670 10.06 -29.35 -3.14
CA THR A 670 11.01 -28.90 -2.12
C THR A 670 12.13 -29.91 -1.91
N LEU A 671 11.79 -31.19 -1.74
CA LEU A 671 12.76 -32.28 -1.59
C LEU A 671 13.64 -32.41 -2.85
N ALA A 672 13.05 -32.39 -4.03
CA ALA A 672 13.78 -32.50 -5.30
C ALA A 672 14.78 -31.32 -5.46
N ARG A 673 14.35 -30.10 -5.12
CA ARG A 673 15.21 -28.90 -5.14
C ARG A 673 16.34 -28.99 -4.09
N ALA A 674 16.07 -29.53 -2.91
CA ALA A 674 17.09 -29.77 -1.87
C ALA A 674 18.13 -30.79 -2.34
N ALA A 675 17.72 -31.83 -3.04
CA ALA A 675 18.59 -32.91 -3.56
C ALA A 675 19.48 -32.43 -4.73
N ASP A 676 19.02 -31.48 -5.54
CA ASP A 676 19.78 -30.93 -6.66
C ASP A 676 20.90 -30.00 -6.15
N ARG A 677 22.16 -30.42 -6.36
CA ARG A 677 23.34 -29.65 -5.93
C ARG A 677 23.82 -28.62 -6.96
N LEU A 678 23.31 -28.68 -8.19
CA LEU A 678 23.84 -27.90 -9.29
C LEU A 678 22.97 -26.69 -9.67
N TRP A 679 21.77 -26.60 -9.15
CA TRP A 679 20.85 -25.56 -9.53
C TRP A 679 21.25 -24.16 -9.01
N LEU A 680 21.96 -24.10 -7.86
CA LEU A 680 22.41 -22.87 -7.21
C LEU A 680 23.87 -23.02 -6.75
N CYS A 681 24.68 -22.02 -7.08
CA CYS A 681 26.02 -21.87 -6.56
C CYS A 681 26.10 -20.57 -5.77
N VAL A 682 26.39 -20.60 -4.48
CA VAL A 682 26.78 -19.42 -3.69
C VAL A 682 28.24 -19.14 -3.98
N LEU A 683 28.52 -18.02 -4.67
CA LEU A 683 29.86 -17.65 -5.11
C LEU A 683 30.64 -16.91 -4.04
N ALA A 684 29.93 -16.12 -3.22
CA ALA A 684 30.46 -15.39 -2.10
C ALA A 684 29.36 -15.08 -1.08
N ASN A 685 29.67 -15.07 0.20
CA ASN A 685 28.80 -14.60 1.28
C ASN A 685 29.68 -14.06 2.42
N ASP A 686 30.14 -12.83 2.28
CA ASP A 686 31.03 -12.16 3.23
C ASP A 686 30.70 -10.66 3.34
N THR A 687 31.42 -9.93 4.16
CA THR A 687 31.22 -8.47 4.39
C THR A 687 31.71 -7.59 3.22
N VAL A 688 32.33 -8.16 2.21
CA VAL A 688 32.75 -7.44 0.99
C VAL A 688 31.74 -7.62 -0.12
N ARG A 689 31.16 -8.83 -0.23
CA ARG A 689 30.31 -9.22 -1.35
C ARG A 689 29.39 -10.38 -1.02
N GLN A 690 28.24 -10.40 -1.65
CA GLN A 690 27.31 -11.54 -1.63
C GLN A 690 26.91 -11.85 -3.07
N ALA A 691 27.06 -13.09 -3.50
CA ALA A 691 26.84 -13.43 -4.90
C ALA A 691 26.39 -14.86 -5.10
N VAL A 692 25.54 -15.06 -6.10
CA VAL A 692 25.03 -16.36 -6.52
C VAL A 692 25.13 -16.54 -8.03
N ALA A 693 25.20 -17.79 -8.46
CA ALA A 693 24.98 -18.19 -9.84
C ALA A 693 23.87 -19.24 -9.91
N VAL A 694 23.01 -19.11 -10.92
CA VAL A 694 21.95 -20.08 -11.27
C VAL A 694 22.21 -20.54 -12.71
N PRO A 695 22.99 -21.62 -12.89
CA PRO A 695 23.47 -22.02 -14.23
C PRO A 695 22.37 -22.26 -15.25
N ARG A 696 21.25 -22.87 -14.84
CA ARG A 696 20.11 -23.13 -15.72
C ARG A 696 19.46 -21.86 -16.31
N LEU A 697 19.58 -20.73 -15.59
CA LEU A 697 19.07 -19.42 -16.02
C LEU A 697 20.14 -18.60 -16.73
N GLY A 698 21.39 -19.06 -16.79
CA GLY A 698 22.52 -18.27 -17.27
C GLY A 698 22.76 -17.03 -16.39
N LEU A 699 22.29 -17.08 -15.15
CA LEU A 699 22.24 -15.93 -14.25
C LEU A 699 23.43 -15.93 -13.28
N ARG A 700 24.05 -14.75 -13.12
CA ARG A 700 24.92 -14.41 -11.99
C ARG A 700 24.44 -13.09 -11.41
N ALA A 701 24.28 -13.05 -10.09
CA ALA A 701 23.83 -11.89 -9.36
C ALA A 701 24.77 -11.61 -8.19
N ALA A 702 25.15 -10.35 -7.99
CA ALA A 702 26.11 -9.96 -6.95
C ALA A 702 25.77 -8.59 -6.36
N ASN A 703 25.83 -8.50 -5.04
CA ASN A 703 25.88 -7.26 -4.29
C ASN A 703 27.29 -7.09 -3.71
N PHE A 704 27.94 -6.00 -4.09
CA PHE A 704 29.24 -5.60 -3.58
C PHE A 704 29.02 -4.48 -2.55
N TRP A 705 29.39 -4.73 -1.32
CA TRP A 705 29.28 -3.75 -0.23
C TRP A 705 30.40 -2.70 -0.32
N ARG A 706 31.51 -3.05 -0.96
CA ARG A 706 32.66 -2.21 -1.28
C ARG A 706 33.36 -2.78 -2.51
N ALA A 707 34.47 -2.16 -2.92
CA ALA A 707 35.32 -2.69 -4.01
C ALA A 707 35.67 -4.17 -3.79
N GLY A 708 35.59 -4.97 -4.84
CA GLY A 708 35.85 -6.41 -4.75
C GLY A 708 35.71 -7.16 -6.06
N THR A 709 35.97 -8.48 -6.02
CA THR A 709 35.92 -9.38 -7.17
C THR A 709 35.12 -10.63 -6.82
N VAL A 710 34.22 -11.06 -7.70
CA VAL A 710 33.50 -12.34 -7.64
C VAL A 710 33.73 -13.10 -8.94
N GLY A 711 34.53 -14.16 -8.87
CA GLY A 711 34.94 -14.89 -10.07
C GLY A 711 35.68 -14.00 -11.05
N ASP A 712 35.08 -13.78 -12.23
CA ASP A 712 35.61 -12.95 -13.31
C ASP A 712 35.06 -11.50 -13.33
N LEU A 713 34.25 -11.11 -12.33
CA LEU A 713 33.62 -9.79 -12.23
C LEU A 713 34.26 -8.98 -11.09
N THR A 714 34.81 -7.80 -11.41
CA THR A 714 35.41 -6.87 -10.45
C THR A 714 34.71 -5.52 -10.49
N VAL A 715 34.50 -4.89 -9.33
CA VAL A 715 33.94 -3.55 -9.19
C VAL A 715 34.84 -2.68 -8.30
N SER A 716 34.88 -1.38 -8.59
CA SER A 716 35.74 -0.42 -7.88
C SER A 716 35.14 0.13 -6.59
N ALA A 717 33.82 -0.04 -6.36
CA ALA A 717 33.11 0.45 -5.17
C ALA A 717 31.84 -0.37 -4.92
N GLY A 718 31.02 0.06 -3.95
CA GLY A 718 29.74 -0.57 -3.65
C GLY A 718 28.79 -0.53 -4.86
N ALA A 719 28.33 -1.71 -5.29
CA ALA A 719 27.50 -1.86 -6.48
C ALA A 719 26.61 -3.10 -6.38
N SER A 720 25.51 -3.11 -7.13
CA SER A 720 24.73 -4.31 -7.43
C SER A 720 24.88 -4.63 -8.92
N VAL A 721 25.15 -5.89 -9.23
CA VAL A 721 25.39 -6.32 -10.62
C VAL A 721 24.62 -7.61 -10.90
N LEU A 722 23.89 -7.62 -12.02
CA LEU A 722 23.21 -8.79 -12.55
C LEU A 722 23.75 -9.08 -13.95
N VAL A 723 24.23 -10.28 -14.19
CA VAL A 723 24.69 -10.75 -15.49
C VAL A 723 23.77 -11.86 -15.96
N VAL A 724 23.07 -11.63 -17.09
CA VAL A 724 22.16 -12.61 -17.69
C VAL A 724 22.74 -13.04 -19.04
N ARG A 725 22.99 -14.35 -19.22
CA ARG A 725 23.51 -14.92 -20.46
C ARG A 725 22.40 -15.68 -21.17
N ARG A 726 22.19 -15.34 -22.45
CA ARG A 726 21.20 -16.00 -23.30
C ARG A 726 21.85 -16.37 -24.65
N GLY A 727 22.10 -17.67 -24.84
CA GLY A 727 22.83 -18.09 -26.04
C GLY A 727 24.22 -17.48 -26.13
N GLY A 728 24.50 -16.78 -27.22
CA GLY A 728 25.79 -16.09 -27.47
C GLY A 728 25.87 -14.64 -26.96
N THR A 729 24.87 -14.14 -26.24
CA THR A 729 24.83 -12.78 -25.67
C THR A 729 24.88 -12.76 -24.15
N ALA A 730 25.30 -11.64 -23.61
CA ALA A 730 25.19 -11.34 -22.18
C ALA A 730 24.73 -9.89 -21.97
N THR A 731 23.87 -9.70 -20.99
CA THR A 731 23.43 -8.37 -20.53
C THR A 731 23.90 -8.17 -19.10
N LEU A 732 24.56 -7.06 -18.85
CA LEU A 732 24.96 -6.61 -17.52
C LEU A 732 24.02 -5.49 -17.10
N HIS A 733 23.36 -5.66 -15.95
CA HIS A 733 22.61 -4.64 -15.25
C HIS A 733 23.41 -4.21 -14.02
N ILE A 734 23.58 -2.91 -13.83
CA ILE A 734 24.50 -2.34 -12.85
C ILE A 734 23.82 -1.16 -12.17
N SER A 735 23.83 -1.13 -10.85
CA SER A 735 23.38 0.02 -10.07
C SER A 735 24.34 0.36 -8.93
N GLU A 736 24.19 1.56 -8.36
CA GLU A 736 24.99 2.08 -7.24
C GLU A 736 24.08 2.35 -6.02
N PRO A 737 23.73 1.30 -5.22
CA PRO A 737 22.86 1.45 -4.06
C PRO A 737 23.34 2.41 -2.97
N PRO A 738 24.65 2.60 -2.72
CA PRO A 738 25.15 3.59 -1.75
C PRO A 738 24.82 5.04 -2.11
N ARG A 739 24.49 5.33 -3.38
CA ARG A 739 24.17 6.68 -3.88
C ARG A 739 25.24 7.72 -3.57
N THR A 740 26.49 7.35 -3.81
CA THR A 740 27.63 8.26 -3.65
C THR A 740 27.78 9.19 -4.85
N GLY A 741 27.23 8.80 -6.00
CA GLY A 741 27.41 9.47 -7.28
C GLY A 741 28.83 9.32 -7.86
N VAL A 742 29.69 8.53 -7.24
CA VAL A 742 31.04 8.28 -7.73
C VAL A 742 31.00 7.27 -8.88
N PRO A 743 31.63 7.56 -10.03
CA PRO A 743 31.69 6.62 -11.13
C PRO A 743 32.28 5.27 -10.72
N LEU A 744 31.64 4.19 -11.19
CA LEU A 744 32.03 2.81 -10.96
C LEU A 744 32.91 2.33 -12.13
N GLU A 745 34.04 1.70 -11.84
CA GLU A 745 34.80 0.91 -12.82
C GLU A 745 34.40 -0.56 -12.64
N ILE A 746 33.90 -1.16 -13.72
CA ILE A 746 33.46 -2.56 -13.77
C ILE A 746 34.35 -3.29 -14.75
N VAL A 747 34.97 -4.38 -14.32
CA VAL A 747 35.77 -5.26 -15.18
C VAL A 747 35.14 -6.64 -15.16
N TRP A 748 34.72 -7.10 -16.32
CA TRP A 748 34.33 -8.48 -16.55
C TRP A 748 35.41 -9.18 -17.38
N ASP A 749 36.15 -10.06 -16.72
CA ASP A 749 37.29 -10.75 -17.35
C ASP A 749 36.81 -11.87 -18.30
N ARG A 750 36.10 -11.43 -19.34
CA ARG A 750 35.56 -12.25 -20.42
C ARG A 750 35.80 -11.57 -21.75
N PRO A 751 36.32 -12.29 -22.74
CA PRO A 751 36.40 -11.77 -24.08
C PRO A 751 35.03 -11.58 -24.71
N VAL A 752 34.77 -10.40 -25.25
CA VAL A 752 33.55 -10.09 -25.97
C VAL A 752 33.87 -9.91 -27.45
N ARG A 753 32.91 -10.24 -28.29
CA ARG A 753 33.03 -10.09 -29.75
C ARG A 753 32.63 -8.68 -30.18
N GLU A 754 31.55 -8.18 -29.56
CA GLU A 754 30.93 -6.92 -29.93
C GLU A 754 30.11 -6.37 -28.74
N VAL A 755 30.07 -5.05 -28.60
CA VAL A 755 29.15 -4.35 -27.71
C VAL A 755 27.89 -3.99 -28.50
N ILE A 756 26.77 -4.64 -28.22
CA ILE A 756 25.48 -4.43 -28.89
C ILE A 756 24.89 -3.09 -28.45
N ARG A 757 24.95 -2.82 -27.15
CA ARG A 757 24.38 -1.62 -26.54
C ARG A 757 25.14 -1.24 -25.27
N ALA A 758 25.48 0.02 -25.16
CA ALA A 758 25.84 0.69 -23.93
C ALA A 758 24.71 1.69 -23.59
N GLY A 759 24.04 1.49 -22.47
CA GLY A 759 22.93 2.33 -22.03
C GLY A 759 23.41 3.68 -21.49
N GLU A 760 22.47 4.49 -21.02
CA GLU A 760 22.77 5.79 -20.43
C GLU A 760 23.74 5.65 -19.24
N GLY A 761 24.76 6.51 -19.19
CA GLY A 761 25.78 6.52 -18.15
C GLY A 761 26.84 5.41 -18.27
N VAL A 762 26.79 4.53 -19.28
CA VAL A 762 27.77 3.46 -19.51
C VAL A 762 28.77 3.86 -20.58
N GLU A 763 30.05 3.96 -20.22
CA GLU A 763 31.16 4.16 -21.12
C GLU A 763 31.97 2.86 -21.25
N VAL A 764 32.16 2.35 -22.48
CA VAL A 764 32.97 1.16 -22.72
C VAL A 764 34.44 1.58 -22.86
N ARG A 765 35.30 1.14 -21.94
CA ARG A 765 36.74 1.41 -21.93
C ARG A 765 37.51 0.41 -22.75
N SER A 766 37.13 -0.85 -22.72
CA SER A 766 37.68 -1.90 -23.56
C SER A 766 36.70 -3.04 -23.72
N ALA A 767 36.81 -3.79 -24.84
CA ALA A 767 35.93 -4.90 -25.16
C ALA A 767 36.64 -6.11 -25.81
N ASP A 768 37.97 -6.16 -25.83
CA ASP A 768 38.73 -7.21 -26.54
C ASP A 768 38.91 -8.50 -25.73
N SER A 769 39.96 -8.56 -24.91
CA SER A 769 40.24 -9.72 -24.03
C SER A 769 39.38 -9.75 -22.80
N ARG A 770 38.83 -8.60 -22.40
CA ARG A 770 37.93 -8.39 -21.30
C ARG A 770 37.04 -7.18 -21.54
N LEU A 771 35.84 -7.19 -20.96
CA LEU A 771 34.96 -6.02 -20.93
C LEU A 771 35.34 -5.12 -19.77
N SER A 772 35.65 -3.86 -20.05
CA SER A 772 35.85 -2.84 -19.01
C SER A 772 34.90 -1.67 -19.26
N LEU A 773 34.13 -1.34 -18.24
CA LEU A 773 33.09 -0.31 -18.27
C LEU A 773 33.38 0.74 -17.21
N ARG A 774 33.11 2.00 -17.54
CA ARG A 774 32.92 3.06 -16.56
C ARG A 774 31.44 3.42 -16.52
N VAL A 775 30.83 3.32 -15.35
CA VAL A 775 29.41 3.64 -15.14
C VAL A 775 29.29 4.90 -14.32
N THR A 776 28.66 5.94 -14.87
CA THR A 776 28.33 7.16 -14.14
C THR A 776 26.95 6.96 -13.52
N PRO A 777 26.83 6.85 -12.19
CA PRO A 777 25.54 6.57 -11.54
C PRO A 777 24.53 7.67 -11.84
N GLY A 778 23.30 7.25 -12.17
CA GLY A 778 22.15 8.12 -12.30
C GLY A 778 21.49 8.44 -10.93
N MET A 779 20.37 9.16 -10.96
CA MET A 779 19.59 9.42 -9.76
C MET A 779 18.96 8.12 -9.21
N ALA A 780 18.79 8.07 -7.90
CA ALA A 780 17.96 7.10 -7.20
C ALA A 780 18.27 5.63 -7.50
N CYS A 781 19.56 5.26 -7.61
CA CYS A 781 19.97 3.88 -7.88
C CYS A 781 19.47 3.39 -9.26
N ALA A 782 19.60 4.25 -10.28
CA ALA A 782 19.22 3.90 -11.65
C ALA A 782 19.96 2.64 -12.13
N ASP A 783 19.28 1.83 -12.92
CA ASP A 783 19.87 0.67 -13.58
C ASP A 783 20.58 1.07 -14.87
N HIS A 784 21.84 0.68 -14.99
CA HIS A 784 22.70 0.93 -16.16
C HIS A 784 22.94 -0.37 -16.89
N VAL A 785 22.72 -0.39 -18.20
CA VAL A 785 22.70 -1.63 -18.98
C VAL A 785 23.82 -1.65 -20.02
N CYS A 786 24.56 -2.77 -20.07
CA CYS A 786 25.49 -3.08 -21.13
C CYS A 786 25.16 -4.45 -21.74
N GLU A 787 24.93 -4.51 -23.04
CA GLU A 787 24.65 -5.76 -23.77
C GLU A 787 25.77 -6.07 -24.75
N VAL A 788 26.25 -7.31 -24.74
CA VAL A 788 27.42 -7.76 -25.53
C VAL A 788 27.17 -9.10 -26.17
N THR A 789 27.85 -9.34 -27.32
CA THR A 789 28.01 -10.67 -27.93
C THR A 789 29.28 -11.31 -27.38
N LEU A 790 29.21 -12.54 -26.91
CA LEU A 790 30.33 -13.32 -26.37
C LEU A 790 31.15 -13.94 -27.52
N ARG A 791 32.45 -14.12 -27.28
CA ARG A 791 33.36 -14.91 -28.19
C ARG A 791 33.19 -16.39 -27.99
#